data_8c77a4373326ebcade60bf9bfb860dbf
#
_entry.id   8c77a4373326ebcade60bf9bfb860dbf
#
_cell.length_a   1.000
_cell.length_b   1.000
_cell.length_c   1.000
_cell.angle_alpha   90.00
_cell.angle_beta   90.00
_cell.angle_gamma   90.00
#
_symmetry.space_group_name_H-M   'P 1'
#
loop_
_entity.id
_entity.type
_entity.pdbx_description
1 polymer ?
#
loop_
_entity_poly.entity_id
_entity_poly.type
_entity_poly.pdbx_seq_one_letter_code
_entity_poly.pdbx_strand_id
1 'polypeptide(L)'
;MSVGLGSSGTGVSDAWGRLVLTVGFLAVAAGTVVAWQTPATAYEVSIYAATPLPFWIGASIGFLSAAVVTLRSCRDRVAGLAVVLGLVTTVTIGALPVVRSYRFYGRADPMSHLGWATEMLAGRMSFGDVFYPGGHSTTALLTDAMGVPIERGMLLVAALYFALYVVFIPLIAKALSGNRELTVIAAFSGFMVLPVNQISNGLFFHTYSMAMWFFPVFLYALVKHIRSEPAVDSITDAVMSDLADGPILDAVGAWNVVLAVLGVTLILIHPQVALNVIILLGTLVVLHAVVCRWFDLFVSDLRPVYGVFVFIALCWLVWIFQFDQVFSVGERVAVSTYEAILGTAEAGESVETRAESAQSVDASIAELFVKLFLVPSVYIALGFLMFVYTLWRSFQDADKRHLSADVDPLSRSVVTYFGYAGLVLGPFFIAHFMGPISHLFFRHYGFGMMFAIVLGAAAIHRIGVVIPEGWMKAAKPLALGLLAVALALSLLTVFTSPYIYNATHHVNDQHIDGFDTAIEHRAEDIQWSGIRNGPGREFDALVPGTVRQNRPDVIGGASTYNESELQSLLSGASDEVMYLPVSQIDVDREVIAYREVRYSEESLRRIGAQPGVHHVQSNGGFDLYYVTPRANGSDPAGVSD
;
A
#
# COMPACT_ATOMS: atom_id res chain seq x y z
N MET A 1 -11.03 -43.10 34.38
CA MET A 1 -9.93 -43.99 33.96
C MET A 1 -9.32 -43.34 32.71
N SER A 2 -8.27 -42.57 32.88
CA SER A 2 -7.57 -41.84 31.81
C SER A 2 -6.56 -42.80 31.17
N VAL A 3 -6.80 -43.18 29.93
CA VAL A 3 -5.84 -43.93 29.12
C VAL A 3 -4.79 -42.92 28.61
N GLY A 4 -3.60 -43.01 29.19
CA GLY A 4 -2.41 -42.30 28.75
C GLY A 4 -1.96 -42.83 27.40
N LEU A 5 -2.19 -42.05 26.31
CA LEU A 5 -1.57 -42.28 25.01
C LEU A 5 -0.14 -41.75 25.03
N GLY A 6 0.79 -42.66 24.84
CA GLY A 6 2.21 -42.49 24.99
C GLY A 6 2.85 -41.37 24.16
N SER A 7 3.75 -40.65 24.81
CA SER A 7 4.46 -39.46 24.38
C SER A 7 5.73 -39.70 23.52
N SER A 8 5.88 -40.82 22.83
CA SER A 8 7.11 -41.17 22.10
C SER A 8 7.18 -40.66 20.64
N GLY A 9 6.05 -40.22 20.04
CA GLY A 9 6.03 -39.73 18.67
C GLY A 9 6.35 -38.23 18.51
N THR A 10 6.30 -37.44 19.57
CA THR A 10 6.35 -35.98 19.53
C THR A 10 7.77 -35.41 19.37
N GLY A 11 8.81 -36.10 19.83
CA GLY A 11 10.19 -35.62 19.81
C GLY A 11 10.83 -35.59 18.43
N VAL A 12 10.54 -36.61 17.61
CA VAL A 12 11.09 -36.71 16.22
C VAL A 12 10.43 -35.71 15.30
N SER A 13 9.13 -35.47 15.44
CA SER A 13 8.36 -34.50 14.67
C SER A 13 8.87 -33.06 14.89
N ASP A 14 9.21 -32.71 16.14
CA ASP A 14 9.72 -31.38 16.47
C ASP A 14 11.15 -31.13 16.00
N ALA A 15 12.03 -32.13 16.11
CA ALA A 15 13.40 -32.04 15.60
C ALA A 15 13.44 -31.86 14.09
N TRP A 16 12.60 -32.61 13.37
CA TRP A 16 12.43 -32.45 11.93
C TRP A 16 11.92 -31.05 11.56
N GLY A 17 10.86 -30.57 12.23
CA GLY A 17 10.32 -29.24 11.99
C GLY A 17 11.35 -28.13 12.21
N ARG A 18 12.14 -28.21 13.29
CA ARG A 18 13.24 -27.28 13.54
C ARG A 18 14.32 -27.35 12.47
N LEU A 19 14.69 -28.54 12.01
CA LEU A 19 15.68 -28.72 10.95
C LEU A 19 15.21 -28.04 9.64
N VAL A 20 13.97 -28.29 9.23
CA VAL A 20 13.39 -27.68 8.02
C VAL A 20 13.34 -26.16 8.13
N LEU A 21 12.94 -25.61 9.29
CA LEU A 21 12.95 -24.18 9.52
C LEU A 21 14.37 -23.60 9.52
N THR A 22 15.34 -24.29 10.09
CA THR A 22 16.75 -23.86 10.05
C THR A 22 17.24 -23.75 8.60
N VAL A 23 16.94 -24.75 7.77
CA VAL A 23 17.25 -24.69 6.33
C VAL A 23 16.55 -23.50 5.65
N GLY A 24 15.27 -23.28 5.98
CA GLY A 24 14.51 -22.14 5.47
C GLY A 24 15.13 -20.78 5.84
N PHE A 25 15.45 -20.57 7.13
CA PHE A 25 16.09 -19.32 7.57
C PHE A 25 17.47 -19.11 6.94
N LEU A 26 18.29 -20.17 6.86
CA LEU A 26 19.60 -20.10 6.21
C LEU A 26 19.48 -19.79 4.72
N ALA A 27 18.51 -20.37 4.03
CA ALA A 27 18.29 -20.13 2.60
C ALA A 27 17.86 -18.66 2.34
N VAL A 28 16.93 -18.14 3.15
CA VAL A 28 16.53 -16.72 3.07
C VAL A 28 17.71 -15.80 3.38
N ALA A 29 18.46 -16.07 4.45
CA ALA A 29 19.61 -15.27 4.82
C ALA A 29 20.69 -15.28 3.73
N ALA A 30 21.04 -16.45 3.18
CA ALA A 30 22.03 -16.58 2.11
C ALA A 30 21.59 -15.85 0.85
N GLY A 31 20.32 -16.02 0.43
CA GLY A 31 19.75 -15.30 -0.71
C GLY A 31 19.79 -13.79 -0.51
N THR A 32 19.47 -13.31 0.69
CA THR A 32 19.53 -11.88 1.04
C THR A 32 20.95 -11.33 0.97
N VAL A 33 21.94 -12.08 1.48
CA VAL A 33 23.36 -11.69 1.40
C VAL A 33 23.80 -11.58 -0.06
N VAL A 34 23.42 -12.54 -0.92
CA VAL A 34 23.74 -12.46 -2.36
C VAL A 34 23.11 -11.23 -3.01
N ALA A 35 21.83 -10.94 -2.71
CA ALA A 35 21.18 -9.75 -3.23
C ALA A 35 21.85 -8.45 -2.73
N TRP A 36 22.28 -8.41 -1.48
CA TRP A 36 23.00 -7.28 -0.90
C TRP A 36 24.39 -7.06 -1.52
N GLN A 37 25.08 -8.14 -1.88
CA GLN A 37 26.39 -8.09 -2.55
C GLN A 37 26.30 -7.73 -4.04
N THR A 38 25.09 -7.63 -4.58
CA THR A 38 24.82 -7.21 -5.97
C THR A 38 23.96 -5.96 -6.00
N PRO A 39 24.50 -4.80 -5.55
CA PRO A 39 23.76 -3.54 -5.56
C PRO A 39 23.43 -3.13 -7.00
N ALA A 40 22.39 -2.33 -7.16
CA ALA A 40 22.06 -1.72 -8.44
C ALA A 40 23.11 -0.65 -8.81
N THR A 41 23.67 -0.73 -10.01
CA THR A 41 24.68 0.21 -10.53
C THR A 41 24.15 1.08 -11.67
N ALA A 42 22.97 0.75 -12.21
CA ALA A 42 22.27 1.48 -13.25
C ALA A 42 20.75 1.33 -13.05
N TYR A 43 19.96 1.98 -13.87
CA TYR A 43 18.52 1.81 -13.82
C TYR A 43 18.12 0.36 -14.12
N GLU A 44 17.18 -0.15 -13.36
CA GLU A 44 16.65 -1.51 -13.50
C GLU A 44 15.15 -1.41 -13.80
N VAL A 45 14.74 -1.78 -15.01
CA VAL A 45 13.33 -1.75 -15.43
C VAL A 45 12.45 -2.78 -14.71
N SER A 46 13.08 -3.81 -14.11
CA SER A 46 12.42 -4.85 -13.32
C SER A 46 13.31 -5.32 -12.18
N ILE A 47 12.87 -5.06 -10.93
CA ILE A 47 13.55 -5.58 -9.74
C ILE A 47 13.58 -7.12 -9.71
N TYR A 48 12.56 -7.76 -10.31
CA TYR A 48 12.50 -9.23 -10.38
C TYR A 48 13.60 -9.82 -11.26
N ALA A 49 13.82 -9.23 -12.44
CA ALA A 49 14.83 -9.69 -13.38
C ALA A 49 16.24 -9.33 -12.91
N ALA A 50 16.40 -8.17 -12.28
CA ALA A 50 17.68 -7.66 -11.83
C ALA A 50 18.16 -8.30 -10.51
N THR A 51 17.24 -8.79 -9.67
CA THR A 51 17.60 -9.47 -8.42
C THR A 51 18.15 -10.87 -8.69
N PRO A 52 19.31 -11.25 -8.15
CA PRO A 52 19.94 -12.54 -8.41
C PRO A 52 19.04 -13.73 -8.08
N LEU A 53 19.06 -14.75 -8.94
CA LEU A 53 18.26 -15.97 -8.79
C LEU A 53 18.38 -16.65 -7.41
N PRO A 54 19.58 -16.72 -6.75
CA PRO A 54 19.69 -17.29 -5.40
C PRO A 54 18.79 -16.62 -4.36
N PHE A 55 18.48 -15.32 -4.50
CA PHE A 55 17.51 -14.66 -3.63
C PHE A 55 16.11 -15.27 -3.75
N TRP A 56 15.63 -15.46 -4.97
CA TRP A 56 14.30 -16.02 -5.25
C TRP A 56 14.20 -17.50 -4.85
N ILE A 57 15.29 -18.26 -5.04
CA ILE A 57 15.38 -19.64 -4.55
C ILE A 57 15.31 -19.65 -3.01
N GLY A 58 16.07 -18.79 -2.33
CA GLY A 58 16.06 -18.68 -0.88
C GLY A 58 14.68 -18.31 -0.33
N ALA A 59 14.01 -17.32 -0.92
CA ALA A 59 12.65 -16.92 -0.57
C ALA A 59 11.63 -18.06 -0.78
N SER A 60 11.74 -18.79 -1.90
CA SER A 60 10.88 -19.94 -2.20
C SER A 60 11.06 -21.06 -1.17
N ILE A 61 12.31 -21.39 -0.82
CA ILE A 61 12.62 -22.37 0.24
C ILE A 61 12.06 -21.90 1.59
N GLY A 62 12.17 -20.59 1.90
CA GLY A 62 11.61 -19.98 3.11
C GLY A 62 10.11 -20.19 3.22
N PHE A 63 9.34 -19.80 2.21
CA PHE A 63 7.89 -19.98 2.18
C PHE A 63 7.48 -21.46 2.21
N LEU A 64 8.15 -22.29 1.42
CA LEU A 64 7.85 -23.73 1.36
C LEU A 64 8.11 -24.41 2.72
N SER A 65 9.25 -24.08 3.37
CA SER A 65 9.59 -24.56 4.70
C SER A 65 8.54 -24.12 5.73
N ALA A 66 8.15 -22.84 5.71
CA ALA A 66 7.12 -22.32 6.60
C ALA A 66 5.78 -23.05 6.39
N ALA A 67 5.33 -23.20 5.14
CA ALA A 67 4.07 -23.86 4.82
C ALA A 67 4.08 -25.34 5.24
N VAL A 68 5.12 -26.10 4.88
CA VAL A 68 5.22 -27.54 5.17
C VAL A 68 5.28 -27.81 6.68
N VAL A 69 6.05 -27.01 7.43
CA VAL A 69 6.13 -27.16 8.89
C VAL A 69 4.80 -26.80 9.55
N THR A 70 4.15 -25.75 9.10
CA THR A 70 2.84 -25.32 9.61
C THR A 70 1.77 -26.39 9.44
N LEU A 71 1.74 -27.06 8.27
CA LEU A 71 0.78 -28.12 7.96
C LEU A 71 1.03 -29.43 8.74
N ARG A 72 2.27 -29.64 9.23
CA ARG A 72 2.67 -30.89 9.90
C ARG A 72 2.90 -30.75 11.39
N SER A 73 3.19 -29.56 11.90
CA SER A 73 3.56 -29.36 13.29
C SER A 73 2.34 -29.34 14.22
N CYS A 74 2.41 -30.15 15.27
CA CYS A 74 1.41 -30.17 16.35
C CYS A 74 1.76 -29.23 17.51
N ARG A 75 2.97 -28.67 17.57
CA ARG A 75 3.42 -27.81 18.68
C ARG A 75 3.40 -26.34 18.33
N ASP A 76 2.86 -25.53 19.24
CA ASP A 76 2.68 -24.08 19.05
C ASP A 76 3.98 -23.32 18.78
N ARG A 77 5.07 -23.67 19.44
CA ARG A 77 6.37 -23.00 19.28
C ARG A 77 6.96 -23.20 17.87
N VAL A 78 6.90 -24.42 17.33
CA VAL A 78 7.48 -24.72 16.01
C VAL A 78 6.64 -24.09 14.90
N ALA A 79 5.31 -24.10 15.04
CA ALA A 79 4.44 -23.41 14.10
C ALA A 79 4.57 -21.88 14.20
N GLY A 80 4.78 -21.33 15.40
CA GLY A 80 5.09 -19.91 15.56
C GLY A 80 6.38 -19.52 14.85
N LEU A 81 7.44 -20.32 14.93
CA LEU A 81 8.68 -20.11 14.18
C LEU A 81 8.48 -20.21 12.66
N ALA A 82 7.58 -21.10 12.20
CA ALA A 82 7.25 -21.19 10.78
C ALA A 82 6.54 -19.92 10.29
N VAL A 83 5.61 -19.36 11.07
CA VAL A 83 5.00 -18.06 10.76
C VAL A 83 6.07 -16.97 10.74
N VAL A 84 6.98 -16.94 11.71
CA VAL A 84 8.09 -15.96 11.72
C VAL A 84 8.97 -16.09 10.47
N LEU A 85 9.27 -17.29 10.01
CA LEU A 85 10.01 -17.48 8.75
C LEU A 85 9.27 -16.89 7.56
N GLY A 86 7.96 -17.14 7.45
CA GLY A 86 7.12 -16.54 6.40
C GLY A 86 7.11 -15.00 6.47
N LEU A 87 6.96 -14.43 7.69
CA LEU A 87 7.03 -12.99 7.93
C LEU A 87 8.38 -12.41 7.47
N VAL A 88 9.49 -13.00 7.92
CA VAL A 88 10.84 -12.55 7.55
C VAL A 88 11.02 -12.61 6.03
N THR A 89 10.60 -13.69 5.39
CA THR A 89 10.69 -13.84 3.93
C THR A 89 9.91 -12.75 3.21
N THR A 90 8.66 -12.47 3.64
CA THR A 90 7.82 -11.43 3.05
C THR A 90 8.42 -10.04 3.23
N VAL A 91 8.88 -9.71 4.45
CA VAL A 91 9.52 -8.42 4.75
C VAL A 91 10.81 -8.25 3.95
N THR A 92 11.61 -9.30 3.81
CA THR A 92 12.87 -9.26 3.02
C THR A 92 12.59 -8.99 1.54
N ILE A 93 11.55 -9.60 0.97
CA ILE A 93 11.10 -9.28 -0.40
C ILE A 93 10.68 -7.81 -0.49
N GLY A 94 9.85 -7.34 0.43
CA GLY A 94 9.40 -5.95 0.45
C GLY A 94 10.54 -4.93 0.64
N ALA A 95 11.60 -5.32 1.33
CA ALA A 95 12.78 -4.50 1.57
C ALA A 95 13.85 -4.59 0.46
N LEU A 96 13.59 -5.25 -0.68
CA LEU A 96 14.54 -5.39 -1.77
C LEU A 96 15.17 -4.06 -2.25
N PRO A 97 14.44 -2.94 -2.37
CA PRO A 97 15.06 -1.65 -2.71
C PRO A 97 16.14 -1.24 -1.70
N VAL A 98 15.93 -1.54 -0.41
CA VAL A 98 16.92 -1.30 0.66
C VAL A 98 18.09 -2.27 0.54
N VAL A 99 17.80 -3.57 0.37
CA VAL A 99 18.81 -4.64 0.29
C VAL A 99 19.72 -4.44 -0.92
N ARG A 100 19.16 -4.04 -2.08
CA ARG A 100 19.90 -3.82 -3.32
C ARG A 100 20.50 -2.41 -3.45
N SER A 101 20.48 -1.65 -2.38
CA SER A 101 21.08 -0.31 -2.30
C SER A 101 20.59 0.66 -3.37
N TYR A 102 19.29 0.61 -3.72
CA TYR A 102 18.69 1.62 -4.59
C TYR A 102 18.89 3.01 -3.99
N ARG A 103 19.23 3.99 -4.82
CA ARG A 103 19.32 5.38 -4.38
C ARG A 103 17.97 5.83 -3.82
N PHE A 104 16.91 5.63 -4.63
CA PHE A 104 15.53 5.89 -4.23
C PHE A 104 14.58 4.91 -4.93
N TYR A 105 13.41 4.71 -4.34
CA TYR A 105 12.35 3.88 -4.92
C TYR A 105 11.01 4.58 -4.76
N GLY A 106 10.51 5.15 -5.86
CA GLY A 106 9.27 5.89 -5.91
C GLY A 106 9.36 7.06 -6.88
N ARG A 107 8.78 6.94 -8.08
CA ARG A 107 8.63 8.02 -9.05
C ARG A 107 7.32 8.77 -8.82
N ALA A 108 7.17 9.94 -9.39
CA ALA A 108 6.01 10.83 -9.25
C ALA A 108 5.84 11.35 -7.81
N ASP A 109 4.70 11.13 -7.15
CA ASP A 109 4.43 11.68 -5.81
C ASP A 109 5.51 11.41 -4.76
N PRO A 110 6.16 10.24 -4.71
CA PRO A 110 7.28 10.01 -3.80
C PRO A 110 8.46 10.98 -3.96
N MET A 111 8.71 11.50 -5.15
CA MET A 111 9.74 12.53 -5.37
C MET A 111 9.37 13.84 -4.67
N SER A 112 8.12 14.29 -4.76
CA SER A 112 7.65 15.47 -4.01
C SER A 112 7.72 15.22 -2.49
N HIS A 113 7.42 14.00 -2.03
CA HIS A 113 7.59 13.63 -0.62
C HIS A 113 9.06 13.65 -0.19
N LEU A 114 9.99 13.30 -1.07
CA LEU A 114 11.43 13.43 -0.83
C LEU A 114 11.81 14.89 -0.58
N GLY A 115 11.35 15.80 -1.42
CA GLY A 115 11.57 17.23 -1.22
C GLY A 115 11.03 17.72 0.12
N TRP A 116 9.79 17.37 0.48
CA TRP A 116 9.22 17.78 1.77
C TRP A 116 9.98 17.19 2.98
N ALA A 117 10.41 15.94 2.90
CA ALA A 117 11.21 15.35 3.95
C ALA A 117 12.58 16.03 4.09
N THR A 118 13.20 16.42 2.97
CA THR A 118 14.45 17.19 2.91
C THR A 118 14.26 18.58 3.53
N GLU A 119 13.18 19.28 3.21
CA GLU A 119 12.85 20.59 3.78
C GLU A 119 12.59 20.52 5.28
N MET A 120 11.91 19.47 5.76
CA MET A 120 11.71 19.23 7.20
C MET A 120 13.03 18.95 7.91
N LEU A 121 13.89 18.11 7.35
CA LEU A 121 15.20 17.78 7.93
C LEU A 121 16.09 19.04 8.01
N ALA A 122 16.00 19.91 7.00
CA ALA A 122 16.73 21.17 6.97
C ALA A 122 16.10 22.28 7.84
N GLY A 123 14.96 22.02 8.49
CA GLY A 123 14.26 22.99 9.34
C GLY A 123 13.59 24.15 8.57
N ARG A 124 13.43 24.03 7.25
CA ARG A 124 12.78 25.05 6.40
C ARG A 124 11.27 24.83 6.25
N MET A 125 10.77 23.62 6.56
CA MET A 125 9.35 23.26 6.56
C MET A 125 8.97 22.74 7.93
N SER A 126 7.92 23.29 8.53
CA SER A 126 7.46 22.86 9.84
C SER A 126 6.45 21.70 9.73
N PHE A 127 6.24 21.00 10.83
CA PHE A 127 5.25 19.92 10.92
C PHE A 127 3.84 20.36 10.53
N GLY A 128 3.44 21.60 10.87
CA GLY A 128 2.12 22.16 10.58
C GLY A 128 1.92 22.59 9.13
N ASP A 129 2.99 22.70 8.33
CA ASP A 129 2.91 23.13 6.93
C ASP A 129 2.49 22.00 5.99
N VAL A 130 2.56 20.74 6.46
CA VAL A 130 2.29 19.55 5.67
C VAL A 130 0.98 18.89 6.10
N PHE A 131 0.08 18.66 5.14
CA PHE A 131 -1.24 18.06 5.39
C PHE A 131 -1.16 16.65 6.02
N TYR A 132 -0.09 15.89 5.75
CA TYR A 132 0.18 14.54 6.28
C TYR A 132 1.65 14.37 6.69
N PRO A 133 2.07 15.04 7.78
CA PRO A 133 3.49 15.15 8.16
C PRO A 133 4.08 13.87 8.76
N GLY A 134 3.26 12.90 9.20
CA GLY A 134 3.71 11.77 10.01
C GLY A 134 4.84 10.95 9.37
N GLY A 135 4.72 10.61 8.09
CA GLY A 135 5.76 9.88 7.37
C GLY A 135 7.05 10.68 7.20
N HIS A 136 6.92 11.96 6.84
CA HIS A 136 8.07 12.86 6.62
C HIS A 136 8.83 13.13 7.91
N SER A 137 8.13 13.42 9.00
CA SER A 137 8.74 13.62 10.33
C SER A 137 9.43 12.35 10.84
N THR A 138 8.80 11.19 10.64
CA THR A 138 9.44 9.90 10.97
C THR A 138 10.72 9.70 10.16
N THR A 139 10.71 10.06 8.87
CA THR A 139 11.88 9.96 8.00
C THR A 139 12.98 10.92 8.46
N ALA A 140 12.64 12.20 8.69
CA ALA A 140 13.62 13.19 9.14
C ALA A 140 14.28 12.76 10.47
N LEU A 141 13.47 12.31 11.45
CA LEU A 141 13.97 11.81 12.73
C LEU A 141 14.89 10.59 12.56
N LEU A 142 14.49 9.61 11.73
CA LEU A 142 15.28 8.39 11.50
C LEU A 142 16.59 8.72 10.77
N THR A 143 16.55 9.61 9.78
CA THR A 143 17.69 10.09 9.02
C THR A 143 18.71 10.79 9.94
N ASP A 144 18.24 11.72 10.75
CA ASP A 144 19.08 12.44 11.72
C ASP A 144 19.71 11.49 12.75
N ALA A 145 18.89 10.61 13.34
CA ALA A 145 19.36 9.66 14.36
C ALA A 145 20.36 8.61 13.83
N MET A 146 20.23 8.19 12.57
CA MET A 146 21.09 7.16 11.96
C MET A 146 22.26 7.74 11.15
N GLY A 147 22.23 9.03 10.82
CA GLY A 147 23.23 9.66 9.95
C GLY A 147 23.25 9.11 8.51
N VAL A 148 22.08 8.68 7.99
CA VAL A 148 21.94 8.16 6.63
C VAL A 148 21.37 9.23 5.69
N PRO A 149 21.58 9.15 4.36
CA PRO A 149 20.90 10.03 3.41
C PRO A 149 19.38 9.96 3.54
N ILE A 150 18.68 11.06 3.26
CA ILE A 150 17.22 11.17 3.43
C ILE A 150 16.47 10.15 2.57
N GLU A 151 16.93 9.89 1.35
CA GLU A 151 16.37 8.88 0.45
C GLU A 151 16.42 7.48 1.10
N ARG A 152 17.54 7.17 1.75
CA ARG A 152 17.71 5.91 2.50
C ARG A 152 16.76 5.86 3.69
N GLY A 153 16.60 6.97 4.41
CA GLY A 153 15.63 7.13 5.50
C GLY A 153 14.21 6.82 5.04
N MET A 154 13.80 7.36 3.88
CA MET A 154 12.47 7.09 3.29
C MET A 154 12.26 5.62 2.94
N LEU A 155 13.26 4.96 2.36
CA LEU A 155 13.19 3.53 2.05
C LEU A 155 13.04 2.68 3.32
N LEU A 156 13.78 3.00 4.38
CA LEU A 156 13.72 2.32 5.66
C LEU A 156 12.35 2.52 6.34
N VAL A 157 11.81 3.73 6.30
CA VAL A 157 10.47 4.03 6.83
C VAL A 157 9.40 3.25 6.07
N ALA A 158 9.44 3.22 4.74
CA ALA A 158 8.50 2.42 3.95
C ALA A 158 8.58 0.92 4.30
N ALA A 159 9.79 0.38 4.42
CA ALA A 159 10.01 -1.01 4.82
C ALA A 159 9.50 -1.31 6.25
N LEU A 160 9.69 -0.37 7.19
CA LEU A 160 9.18 -0.48 8.56
C LEU A 160 7.65 -0.54 8.60
N TYR A 161 6.97 0.36 7.90
CA TYR A 161 5.50 0.36 7.84
C TYR A 161 4.96 -0.92 7.19
N PHE A 162 5.61 -1.39 6.13
CA PHE A 162 5.27 -2.66 5.52
C PHE A 162 5.46 -3.85 6.48
N ALA A 163 6.54 -3.86 7.27
CA ALA A 163 6.76 -4.87 8.30
C ALA A 163 5.66 -4.86 9.37
N LEU A 164 5.16 -3.68 9.78
CA LEU A 164 4.01 -3.57 10.70
C LEU A 164 2.77 -4.26 10.13
N TYR A 165 2.44 -4.03 8.85
CA TYR A 165 1.34 -4.73 8.20
C TYR A 165 1.50 -6.25 8.31
N VAL A 166 2.65 -6.78 7.87
CA VAL A 166 2.91 -8.22 7.82
C VAL A 166 2.80 -8.86 9.20
N VAL A 167 3.28 -8.18 10.26
CA VAL A 167 3.25 -8.67 11.65
C VAL A 167 1.85 -8.61 12.26
N PHE A 168 1.10 -7.52 12.03
CA PHE A 168 -0.15 -7.30 12.74
C PHE A 168 -1.33 -8.09 12.18
N ILE A 169 -1.35 -8.50 10.92
CA ILE A 169 -2.42 -9.35 10.36
C ILE A 169 -2.63 -10.64 11.16
N PRO A 170 -1.63 -11.51 11.41
CA PRO A 170 -1.82 -12.69 12.24
C PRO A 170 -2.13 -12.37 13.71
N LEU A 171 -1.65 -11.23 14.22
CA LEU A 171 -1.96 -10.81 15.59
C LEU A 171 -3.43 -10.40 15.74
N ILE A 172 -4.05 -9.79 14.74
CA ILE A 172 -5.49 -9.51 14.71
C ILE A 172 -6.27 -10.82 14.77
N ALA A 173 -5.93 -11.81 13.95
CA ALA A 173 -6.61 -13.10 13.94
C ALA A 173 -6.46 -13.82 15.30
N LYS A 174 -5.27 -13.76 15.89
CA LYS A 174 -5.03 -14.28 17.24
C LYS A 174 -5.86 -13.56 18.30
N ALA A 175 -5.95 -12.23 18.22
CA ALA A 175 -6.75 -11.43 19.13
C ALA A 175 -8.25 -11.73 18.98
N LEU A 176 -8.72 -12.03 17.76
CA LEU A 176 -10.11 -12.36 17.47
C LEU A 176 -10.57 -13.67 18.09
N SER A 177 -9.79 -14.72 18.02
CA SER A 177 -10.27 -16.07 18.36
C SER A 177 -9.40 -16.82 19.36
N GLY A 178 -8.17 -16.39 19.60
CA GLY A 178 -7.18 -17.19 20.31
C GLY A 178 -6.77 -18.50 19.59
N ASN A 179 -7.42 -18.79 18.43
CA ASN A 179 -7.22 -20.02 17.68
C ASN A 179 -5.92 -19.95 16.87
N ARG A 180 -5.07 -20.96 17.06
CA ARG A 180 -3.79 -21.08 16.37
C ARG A 180 -3.95 -21.26 14.85
N GLU A 181 -4.87 -22.11 14.42
CA GLU A 181 -5.07 -22.43 13.02
C GLU A 181 -5.50 -21.18 12.25
N LEU A 182 -6.46 -20.42 12.81
CA LEU A 182 -6.86 -19.15 12.25
C LEU A 182 -5.69 -18.14 12.17
N THR A 183 -4.86 -18.09 13.23
CA THR A 183 -3.67 -17.21 13.25
C THR A 183 -2.71 -17.54 12.11
N VAL A 184 -2.47 -18.82 11.88
CA VAL A 184 -1.59 -19.31 10.82
C VAL A 184 -2.19 -19.01 9.44
N ILE A 185 -3.48 -19.33 9.23
CA ILE A 185 -4.18 -19.03 7.97
C ILE A 185 -4.12 -17.54 7.69
N ALA A 186 -4.38 -16.70 8.69
CA ALA A 186 -4.30 -15.26 8.54
C ALA A 186 -2.89 -14.76 8.20
N ALA A 187 -1.84 -15.37 8.76
CA ALA A 187 -0.46 -15.03 8.39
C ALA A 187 -0.20 -15.29 6.90
N PHE A 188 -0.51 -16.49 6.41
CA PHE A 188 -0.36 -16.81 4.98
C PHE A 188 -1.28 -15.98 4.09
N SER A 189 -2.49 -15.67 4.55
CA SER A 189 -3.39 -14.74 3.86
C SER A 189 -2.77 -13.36 3.72
N GLY A 190 -2.14 -12.83 4.78
CA GLY A 190 -1.42 -11.56 4.76
C GLY A 190 -0.18 -11.55 3.86
N PHE A 191 0.47 -12.71 3.63
CA PHE A 191 1.57 -12.82 2.67
C PHE A 191 1.09 -12.82 1.22
N MET A 192 -0.11 -13.38 0.97
CA MET A 192 -0.68 -13.46 -0.37
C MET A 192 -1.48 -12.21 -0.77
N VAL A 193 -2.14 -11.57 0.18
CA VAL A 193 -2.98 -10.41 -0.10
C VAL A 193 -2.31 -9.18 0.49
N LEU A 194 -1.38 -8.63 -0.25
CA LEU A 194 -0.77 -7.35 0.11
C LEU A 194 -1.69 -6.20 -0.31
N PRO A 195 -1.78 -5.12 0.47
CA PRO A 195 -2.59 -3.95 0.11
C PRO A 195 -1.86 -3.09 -0.92
N VAL A 196 -1.44 -3.71 -2.02
CA VAL A 196 -0.71 -3.10 -3.12
C VAL A 196 -1.50 -3.34 -4.39
N ASN A 197 -1.95 -2.27 -5.05
CA ASN A 197 -2.70 -2.37 -6.30
C ASN A 197 -2.00 -1.70 -7.49
N GLN A 198 -0.83 -1.10 -7.27
CA GLN A 198 -0.01 -0.40 -8.28
C GLN A 198 -0.75 0.71 -9.04
N ILE A 199 -1.88 1.18 -8.50
CA ILE A 199 -2.71 2.24 -9.06
C ILE A 199 -2.73 3.44 -8.10
N SER A 200 -3.15 3.21 -6.86
CA SER A 200 -3.21 4.24 -5.80
C SER A 200 -2.22 3.99 -4.68
N ASN A 201 -1.63 2.82 -4.62
CA ASN A 201 -0.64 2.44 -3.63
C ASN A 201 0.36 1.43 -4.19
N GLY A 202 1.57 1.48 -3.69
CA GLY A 202 2.67 0.58 -4.03
C GLY A 202 3.62 0.44 -2.85
N LEU A 203 4.61 -0.41 -2.98
CA LEU A 203 5.61 -0.64 -1.94
C LEU A 203 6.74 0.40 -2.02
N PHE A 204 6.38 1.65 -1.82
CA PHE A 204 7.29 2.81 -1.79
C PHE A 204 6.78 3.84 -0.78
N PHE A 205 7.59 4.84 -0.48
CA PHE A 205 7.17 5.92 0.39
C PHE A 205 6.04 6.73 -0.25
N HIS A 206 4.84 6.51 0.25
CA HIS A 206 3.64 7.25 -0.11
C HIS A 206 2.71 7.25 1.12
N THR A 207 2.27 8.40 1.54
CA THR A 207 1.57 8.57 2.82
C THR A 207 0.30 7.73 2.92
N TYR A 208 -0.46 7.59 1.83
CA TYR A 208 -1.62 6.69 1.80
C TYR A 208 -1.20 5.21 1.99
N SER A 209 -0.17 4.75 1.27
CA SER A 209 0.34 3.37 1.41
C SER A 209 0.80 3.09 2.84
N MET A 210 1.54 4.01 3.43
CA MET A 210 2.00 3.88 4.83
C MET A 210 0.84 3.84 5.81
N ALA A 211 -0.19 4.67 5.64
CA ALA A 211 -1.38 4.62 6.48
C ALA A 211 -2.11 3.28 6.36
N MET A 212 -2.18 2.69 5.16
CA MET A 212 -2.74 1.37 4.94
C MET A 212 -1.93 0.27 5.61
N TRP A 213 -0.60 0.36 5.59
CA TRP A 213 0.25 -0.63 6.28
C TRP A 213 0.26 -0.44 7.81
N PHE A 214 0.00 0.75 8.30
CA PHE A 214 -0.16 1.04 9.72
C PHE A 214 -1.55 0.67 10.27
N PHE A 215 -2.58 0.70 9.45
CA PHE A 215 -3.97 0.46 9.87
C PHE A 215 -4.17 -0.88 10.61
N PRO A 216 -3.52 -2.00 10.28
CA PRO A 216 -3.60 -3.24 11.06
C PRO A 216 -3.16 -3.09 12.53
N VAL A 217 -2.27 -2.15 12.85
CA VAL A 217 -1.87 -1.83 14.23
C VAL A 217 -3.07 -1.25 14.99
N PHE A 218 -3.75 -0.28 14.38
CA PHE A 218 -4.99 0.29 14.91
C PHE A 218 -6.08 -0.77 15.05
N LEU A 219 -6.26 -1.59 14.02
CA LEU A 219 -7.28 -2.65 14.01
C LEU A 219 -7.02 -3.71 15.10
N TYR A 220 -5.77 -4.07 15.35
CA TYR A 220 -5.39 -4.95 16.45
C TYR A 220 -5.76 -4.34 17.81
N ALA A 221 -5.42 -3.06 18.03
CA ALA A 221 -5.78 -2.36 19.26
C ALA A 221 -7.31 -2.25 19.43
N LEU A 222 -8.03 -2.00 18.33
CA LEU A 222 -9.49 -1.95 18.32
C LEU A 222 -10.10 -3.31 18.73
N VAL A 223 -9.62 -4.41 18.16
CA VAL A 223 -10.06 -5.76 18.53
C VAL A 223 -9.78 -6.05 20.01
N LYS A 224 -8.59 -5.67 20.50
CA LYS A 224 -8.23 -5.83 21.92
C LYS A 224 -9.11 -4.99 22.83
N HIS A 225 -9.45 -3.77 22.43
CA HIS A 225 -10.36 -2.91 23.19
C HIS A 225 -11.78 -3.49 23.26
N ILE A 226 -12.36 -3.84 22.11
CA ILE A 226 -13.73 -4.37 22.01
C ILE A 226 -13.88 -5.66 22.84
N ARG A 227 -12.83 -6.47 22.93
CA ARG A 227 -12.80 -7.75 23.68
C ARG A 227 -12.37 -7.61 25.13
N SER A 228 -11.94 -6.44 25.60
CA SER A 228 -11.60 -6.25 27.01
C SER A 228 -12.85 -6.19 27.85
N GLU A 229 -12.80 -6.76 29.04
CA GLU A 229 -13.91 -6.62 30.01
C GLU A 229 -14.16 -5.15 30.29
N PRO A 230 -15.44 -4.71 30.35
CA PRO A 230 -15.76 -3.34 30.70
C PRO A 230 -15.25 -3.04 32.11
N ALA A 231 -14.44 -2.00 32.24
CA ALA A 231 -13.93 -1.58 33.56
C ALA A 231 -15.05 -1.00 34.44
N VAL A 232 -16.12 -0.49 33.82
CA VAL A 232 -17.32 0.12 34.51
C VAL A 232 -18.52 0.06 33.55
N ASP A 233 -19.71 -0.21 34.08
CA ASP A 233 -20.95 -0.42 33.31
C ASP A 233 -21.54 0.84 32.63
N SER A 234 -21.09 2.05 33.01
CA SER A 234 -21.50 3.28 32.33
C SER A 234 -20.43 4.38 32.39
N ILE A 235 -20.42 5.28 31.38
CA ILE A 235 -19.57 6.49 31.40
C ILE A 235 -19.93 7.40 32.60
N THR A 236 -21.19 7.45 32.99
CA THR A 236 -21.66 8.22 34.15
C THR A 236 -21.11 7.66 35.47
N ASP A 237 -21.07 6.33 35.59
CA ASP A 237 -20.54 5.68 36.79
C ASP A 237 -19.02 5.79 36.85
N ALA A 238 -18.34 5.75 35.68
CA ALA A 238 -16.91 6.01 35.57
C ALA A 238 -16.53 7.43 35.98
N VAL A 239 -17.26 8.43 35.48
CA VAL A 239 -17.01 9.86 35.80
C VAL A 239 -17.35 10.17 37.24
N MET A 240 -18.38 9.54 37.81
CA MET A 240 -18.80 9.79 39.19
C MET A 240 -17.97 9.01 40.22
N SER A 241 -17.46 7.84 39.90
CA SER A 241 -16.53 7.09 40.76
C SER A 241 -15.13 7.67 40.79
N ASP A 242 -14.67 8.23 39.68
CA ASP A 242 -13.31 8.79 39.54
C ASP A 242 -13.12 10.17 40.19
N LEU A 243 -14.18 10.88 40.41
CA LEU A 243 -14.12 12.08 41.26
C LEU A 243 -13.87 11.75 42.74
N ALA A 244 -13.96 10.46 43.10
CA ALA A 244 -13.83 10.05 44.48
C ALA A 244 -12.46 9.52 44.89
N ASP A 245 -11.78 8.59 44.14
CA ASP A 245 -10.60 7.94 44.74
C ASP A 245 -9.57 7.23 43.78
N GLY A 246 -9.53 7.49 42.49
CA GLY A 246 -8.59 6.77 41.60
C GLY A 246 -7.89 7.59 40.51
N PRO A 247 -6.73 7.19 39.99
CA PRO A 247 -6.12 7.87 38.84
C PRO A 247 -7.00 7.73 37.60
N ILE A 248 -7.28 8.84 36.93
CA ILE A 248 -8.12 8.96 35.69
C ILE A 248 -7.75 7.92 34.63
N LEU A 249 -6.51 7.48 34.59
CA LEU A 249 -6.00 6.48 33.65
C LEU A 249 -6.61 5.08 33.82
N ASP A 250 -7.00 4.68 35.03
CA ASP A 250 -7.59 3.34 35.26
C ASP A 250 -9.05 3.27 34.79
N ALA A 251 -9.77 4.39 34.90
CA ALA A 251 -11.14 4.49 34.41
C ALA A 251 -11.21 4.57 32.87
N VAL A 252 -10.28 5.28 32.24
CA VAL A 252 -10.23 5.40 30.77
C VAL A 252 -9.84 4.06 30.10
N GLY A 253 -9.09 3.21 30.79
CA GLY A 253 -8.60 1.94 30.29
C GLY A 253 -7.46 2.08 29.24
N ALA A 254 -6.42 1.28 29.40
CA ALA A 254 -5.20 1.37 28.59
C ALA A 254 -5.45 1.32 27.07
N TRP A 255 -6.42 0.51 26.62
CA TRP A 255 -6.73 0.38 25.19
C TRP A 255 -7.39 1.63 24.59
N ASN A 256 -8.12 2.42 25.37
CA ASN A 256 -8.66 3.70 24.91
C ASN A 256 -7.54 4.70 24.61
N VAL A 257 -6.54 4.77 25.50
CA VAL A 257 -5.37 5.63 25.30
C VAL A 257 -4.58 5.19 24.06
N VAL A 258 -4.33 3.89 23.92
CA VAL A 258 -3.63 3.33 22.75
C VAL A 258 -4.39 3.68 21.47
N LEU A 259 -5.71 3.47 21.41
CA LEU A 259 -6.53 3.81 20.25
C LEU A 259 -6.54 5.30 19.94
N ALA A 260 -6.59 6.15 20.96
CA ALA A 260 -6.53 7.60 20.78
C ALA A 260 -5.19 8.01 20.13
N VAL A 261 -4.06 7.50 20.65
CA VAL A 261 -2.72 7.77 20.10
C VAL A 261 -2.61 7.24 18.67
N LEU A 262 -3.03 5.99 18.41
CA LEU A 262 -2.97 5.40 17.07
C LEU A 262 -3.91 6.12 16.08
N GLY A 263 -5.06 6.60 16.55
CA GLY A 263 -5.99 7.39 15.74
C GLY A 263 -5.39 8.74 15.33
N VAL A 264 -4.78 9.47 16.26
CA VAL A 264 -4.04 10.70 15.95
C VAL A 264 -2.87 10.41 15.00
N THR A 265 -2.13 9.34 15.23
CA THR A 265 -1.05 8.91 14.32
C THR A 265 -1.57 8.68 12.90
N LEU A 266 -2.72 8.03 12.73
CA LEU A 266 -3.34 7.84 11.40
C LEU A 266 -3.76 9.17 10.75
N ILE A 267 -4.28 10.14 11.53
CA ILE A 267 -4.58 11.48 11.01
C ILE A 267 -3.32 12.13 10.43
N LEU A 268 -2.22 12.04 11.16
CA LEU A 268 -0.94 12.65 10.77
C LEU A 268 -0.25 11.91 9.62
N ILE A 269 -0.48 10.60 9.46
CA ILE A 269 0.04 9.84 8.32
C ILE A 269 -0.81 10.11 7.08
N HIS A 270 -2.15 10.01 7.18
CA HIS A 270 -3.04 10.26 6.04
C HIS A 270 -4.51 10.51 6.47
N PRO A 271 -4.99 11.76 6.41
CA PRO A 271 -6.33 12.13 6.90
C PRO A 271 -7.50 11.39 6.24
N GLN A 272 -7.39 10.95 4.98
CA GLN A 272 -8.44 10.15 4.33
C GLN A 272 -8.57 8.75 4.95
N VAL A 273 -7.46 8.11 5.31
CA VAL A 273 -7.50 6.81 6.00
C VAL A 273 -8.07 6.97 7.41
N ALA A 274 -7.73 8.07 8.10
CA ALA A 274 -8.33 8.42 9.37
C ALA A 274 -9.85 8.66 9.24
N LEU A 275 -10.33 9.29 8.16
CA LEU A 275 -11.75 9.43 7.89
C LEU A 275 -12.43 8.05 7.72
N ASN A 276 -11.81 7.12 7.00
CA ASN A 276 -12.33 5.76 6.90
C ASN A 276 -12.41 5.06 8.26
N VAL A 277 -11.44 5.33 9.15
CA VAL A 277 -11.47 4.84 10.55
C VAL A 277 -12.61 5.51 11.34
N ILE A 278 -12.85 6.80 11.15
CA ILE A 278 -13.98 7.50 11.79
C ILE A 278 -15.31 6.91 11.31
N ILE A 279 -15.45 6.62 10.02
CA ILE A 279 -16.65 5.95 9.46
C ILE A 279 -16.80 4.54 10.06
N LEU A 280 -15.71 3.77 10.17
CA LEU A 280 -15.70 2.48 10.85
C LEU A 280 -16.20 2.60 12.29
N LEU A 281 -15.59 3.47 13.09
CA LEU A 281 -15.96 3.67 14.50
C LEU A 281 -17.40 4.19 14.64
N GLY A 282 -17.82 5.11 13.77
CA GLY A 282 -19.20 5.61 13.73
C GLY A 282 -20.20 4.49 13.42
N THR A 283 -19.87 3.59 12.51
CA THR A 283 -20.68 2.39 12.23
C THR A 283 -20.79 1.51 13.46
N LEU A 284 -19.69 1.27 14.19
CA LEU A 284 -19.72 0.50 15.45
C LEU A 284 -20.57 1.19 16.52
N VAL A 285 -20.47 2.52 16.64
CA VAL A 285 -21.30 3.32 17.57
C VAL A 285 -22.78 3.17 17.26
N VAL A 286 -23.17 3.32 15.99
CA VAL A 286 -24.56 3.19 15.55
C VAL A 286 -25.08 1.76 15.79
N LEU A 287 -24.32 0.76 15.39
CA LEU A 287 -24.69 -0.65 15.58
C LEU A 287 -24.86 -0.97 17.07
N HIS A 288 -23.93 -0.52 17.92
CA HIS A 288 -24.01 -0.74 19.35
C HIS A 288 -25.24 -0.04 19.96
N ALA A 289 -25.48 1.23 19.61
CA ALA A 289 -26.61 2.00 20.11
C ALA A 289 -27.96 1.46 19.65
N VAL A 290 -28.08 1.05 18.38
CA VAL A 290 -29.36 0.59 17.79
C VAL A 290 -29.60 -0.87 18.13
N VAL A 291 -28.61 -1.73 17.91
CA VAL A 291 -28.75 -3.18 18.05
C VAL A 291 -28.90 -3.59 19.51
N CYS A 292 -28.13 -2.99 20.43
CA CYS A 292 -28.27 -3.25 21.86
C CYS A 292 -29.62 -2.78 22.43
N ARG A 293 -30.19 -1.72 21.85
CA ARG A 293 -31.44 -1.14 22.36
C ARG A 293 -32.71 -1.83 21.84
N TRP A 294 -32.65 -2.40 20.62
CA TRP A 294 -33.85 -2.85 19.92
C TRP A 294 -33.91 -4.35 19.67
N PHE A 295 -32.81 -5.07 19.73
CA PHE A 295 -32.73 -6.46 19.27
C PHE A 295 -32.10 -7.44 20.27
N ASP A 296 -31.67 -7.06 21.45
CA ASP A 296 -31.06 -7.96 22.46
C ASP A 296 -30.08 -8.99 21.81
N LEU A 297 -29.37 -8.55 20.78
CA LEU A 297 -28.45 -9.36 20.00
C LEU A 297 -27.03 -9.29 20.61
N PHE A 298 -26.22 -10.31 20.36
CA PHE A 298 -24.86 -10.63 20.84
C PHE A 298 -23.83 -9.46 20.92
N VAL A 299 -24.23 -8.26 20.54
CA VAL A 299 -23.41 -7.06 20.50
C VAL A 299 -23.29 -6.37 21.86
N SER A 300 -24.22 -6.67 22.79
CA SER A 300 -24.27 -6.06 24.13
C SER A 300 -23.02 -6.35 24.99
N ASP A 301 -22.30 -7.46 24.68
CA ASP A 301 -21.15 -7.89 25.45
C ASP A 301 -19.83 -7.25 25.00
N LEU A 302 -19.88 -6.40 23.96
CA LEU A 302 -18.71 -5.74 23.42
C LEU A 302 -18.53 -4.35 24.06
N ARG A 303 -17.29 -4.01 24.37
CA ARG A 303 -16.96 -2.70 24.92
C ARG A 303 -17.26 -1.59 23.90
N PRO A 304 -18.02 -0.54 24.25
CA PRO A 304 -18.34 0.55 23.34
C PRO A 304 -17.12 1.41 23.00
N VAL A 305 -17.15 2.05 21.82
CA VAL A 305 -16.07 2.90 21.29
C VAL A 305 -16.43 4.39 21.23
N TYR A 306 -17.48 4.83 21.98
CA TYR A 306 -18.02 6.20 21.89
C TYR A 306 -16.97 7.28 22.12
N GLY A 307 -16.21 7.19 23.23
CA GLY A 307 -15.20 8.19 23.59
C GLY A 307 -14.06 8.27 22.58
N VAL A 308 -13.57 7.12 22.12
CA VAL A 308 -12.52 7.04 21.09
C VAL A 308 -13.01 7.62 19.78
N PHE A 309 -14.25 7.31 19.35
CA PHE A 309 -14.86 7.87 18.15
C PHE A 309 -14.91 9.40 18.20
N VAL A 310 -15.48 9.95 19.26
CA VAL A 310 -15.62 11.42 19.43
C VAL A 310 -14.24 12.08 19.46
N PHE A 311 -13.30 11.53 20.22
CA PHE A 311 -11.96 12.08 20.33
C PHE A 311 -11.24 12.13 18.96
N ILE A 312 -11.20 10.99 18.23
CA ILE A 312 -10.52 10.93 16.93
C ILE A 312 -11.23 11.83 15.90
N ALA A 313 -12.57 11.88 15.90
CA ALA A 313 -13.33 12.75 15.01
C ALA A 313 -13.04 14.24 15.27
N LEU A 314 -12.98 14.65 16.53
CA LEU A 314 -12.63 16.04 16.89
C LEU A 314 -11.19 16.37 16.51
N CYS A 315 -10.23 15.49 16.80
CA CYS A 315 -8.83 15.70 16.39
C CYS A 315 -8.70 15.80 14.86
N TRP A 316 -9.44 14.97 14.12
CA TRP A 316 -9.46 15.01 12.66
C TRP A 316 -10.03 16.33 12.14
N LEU A 317 -11.17 16.80 12.68
CA LEU A 317 -11.76 18.09 12.31
C LEU A 317 -10.78 19.24 12.59
N VAL A 318 -10.19 19.29 13.79
CA VAL A 318 -9.23 20.34 14.15
C VAL A 318 -8.04 20.33 13.20
N TRP A 319 -7.57 19.15 12.80
CA TRP A 319 -6.42 19.02 11.89
C TRP A 319 -6.75 19.48 10.48
N ILE A 320 -7.84 19.00 9.88
CA ILE A 320 -8.14 19.26 8.47
C ILE A 320 -8.54 20.70 8.19
N PHE A 321 -9.23 21.38 9.14
CA PHE A 321 -9.66 22.77 8.95
C PHE A 321 -8.50 23.79 8.92
N GLN A 322 -7.27 23.36 9.15
CA GLN A 322 -6.08 24.21 9.01
C GLN A 322 -5.63 24.34 7.54
N PHE A 323 -6.20 23.55 6.62
CA PHE A 323 -5.75 23.46 5.22
C PHE A 323 -6.87 23.81 4.24
N ASP A 324 -6.70 24.88 3.47
CA ASP A 324 -7.70 25.38 2.49
C ASP A 324 -8.04 24.34 1.41
N GLN A 325 -7.08 23.52 1.00
CA GLN A 325 -7.29 22.46 -0.01
C GLN A 325 -8.37 21.45 0.37
N VAL A 326 -8.70 21.30 1.67
CA VAL A 326 -9.73 20.36 2.15
C VAL A 326 -11.11 20.78 1.65
N PHE A 327 -11.40 22.08 1.63
CA PHE A 327 -12.69 22.59 1.18
C PHE A 327 -12.92 22.31 -0.31
N SER A 328 -11.90 22.52 -1.14
CA SER A 328 -11.98 22.25 -2.59
C SER A 328 -12.10 20.76 -2.91
N VAL A 329 -11.43 19.88 -2.14
CA VAL A 329 -11.58 18.43 -2.28
C VAL A 329 -12.93 17.98 -1.76
N GLY A 330 -13.38 18.49 -0.61
CA GLY A 330 -14.68 18.19 -0.03
C GLY A 330 -15.84 18.56 -0.94
N GLU A 331 -15.79 19.74 -1.58
CA GLU A 331 -16.77 20.17 -2.57
C GLU A 331 -16.82 19.22 -3.78
N ARG A 332 -15.67 18.86 -4.36
CA ARG A 332 -15.61 17.91 -5.48
C ARG A 332 -16.20 16.55 -5.11
N VAL A 333 -15.86 16.02 -3.93
CA VAL A 333 -16.42 14.75 -3.44
C VAL A 333 -17.92 14.84 -3.24
N ALA A 334 -18.43 15.94 -2.67
CA ALA A 334 -19.86 16.15 -2.45
C ALA A 334 -20.61 16.24 -3.79
N VAL A 335 -20.11 17.03 -4.75
CA VAL A 335 -20.69 17.16 -6.09
C VAL A 335 -20.70 15.81 -6.80
N SER A 336 -19.56 15.08 -6.83
CA SER A 336 -19.47 13.75 -7.45
C SER A 336 -20.45 12.75 -6.84
N THR A 337 -20.60 12.78 -5.51
CA THR A 337 -21.54 11.91 -4.81
C THR A 337 -22.99 12.25 -5.18
N TYR A 338 -23.31 13.52 -5.27
CA TYR A 338 -24.64 14.00 -5.68
C TYR A 338 -24.95 13.60 -7.13
N GLU A 339 -24.03 13.80 -8.06
CA GLU A 339 -24.15 13.40 -9.47
C GLU A 339 -24.31 11.88 -9.62
N ALA A 340 -23.55 11.11 -8.85
CA ALA A 340 -23.67 9.64 -8.82
C ALA A 340 -25.06 9.19 -8.32
N ILE A 341 -25.61 9.83 -7.28
CA ILE A 341 -26.95 9.54 -6.76
C ILE A 341 -28.05 9.89 -7.77
N LEU A 342 -27.90 10.99 -8.50
CA LEU A 342 -28.86 11.41 -9.51
C LEU A 342 -28.75 10.61 -10.83
N GLY A 343 -27.73 9.78 -10.98
CA GLY A 343 -27.46 9.02 -12.20
C GLY A 343 -26.98 9.89 -13.38
N THR A 344 -26.47 11.09 -13.10
CA THR A 344 -25.91 12.03 -14.08
C THR A 344 -24.40 11.88 -14.26
N ALA A 345 -23.74 11.08 -13.41
CA ALA A 345 -22.32 10.79 -13.52
C ALA A 345 -22.07 9.81 -14.70
N GLU A 346 -21.08 10.10 -15.53
CA GLU A 346 -20.60 9.17 -16.55
C GLU A 346 -19.88 8.01 -15.87
N ALA A 347 -20.62 6.92 -15.62
CA ALA A 347 -20.09 5.72 -14.99
C ALA A 347 -19.10 5.02 -15.93
N GLY A 348 -17.87 4.86 -15.48
CA GLY A 348 -16.89 4.01 -16.17
C GLY A 348 -15.80 4.73 -16.95
N GLU A 349 -15.79 6.07 -17.06
CA GLU A 349 -14.73 6.82 -17.76
C GLU A 349 -13.31 6.38 -17.31
N SER A 350 -13.11 6.15 -16.02
CA SER A 350 -11.81 5.68 -15.51
C SER A 350 -11.48 4.24 -15.90
N VAL A 351 -12.49 3.40 -16.09
CA VAL A 351 -12.30 2.01 -16.56
C VAL A 351 -12.03 2.04 -18.05
N GLU A 352 -12.74 2.88 -18.80
CA GLU A 352 -12.57 3.06 -20.24
C GLU A 352 -11.19 3.62 -20.58
N THR A 353 -10.74 4.68 -19.94
CA THR A 353 -9.39 5.23 -20.09
C THR A 353 -8.30 4.22 -19.77
N ARG A 354 -8.53 3.36 -18.76
CA ARG A 354 -7.58 2.29 -18.43
C ARG A 354 -7.65 1.12 -19.41
N ALA A 355 -8.83 0.87 -19.99
CA ALA A 355 -8.99 -0.12 -21.04
C ALA A 355 -8.25 0.30 -22.30
N GLU A 356 -8.39 1.55 -22.71
CA GLU A 356 -7.66 2.14 -23.83
C GLU A 356 -6.14 2.11 -23.58
N SER A 357 -5.72 2.48 -22.35
CA SER A 357 -4.31 2.40 -21.95
C SER A 357 -3.77 0.95 -21.93
N ALA A 358 -4.60 -0.03 -21.59
CA ALA A 358 -4.21 -1.43 -21.65
C ALA A 358 -4.14 -1.93 -23.10
N GLN A 359 -5.11 -1.56 -23.94
CA GLN A 359 -5.13 -1.92 -25.35
C GLN A 359 -3.94 -1.32 -26.10
N SER A 360 -3.48 -0.14 -25.74
CA SER A 360 -2.31 0.47 -26.39
C SER A 360 -1.02 -0.33 -26.20
N VAL A 361 -0.92 -1.17 -25.15
CA VAL A 361 0.19 -2.10 -24.90
C VAL A 361 -0.14 -3.56 -25.27
N ASP A 362 -1.19 -3.81 -26.06
CA ASP A 362 -1.71 -5.15 -26.40
C ASP A 362 -2.09 -5.99 -25.17
N ALA A 363 -2.51 -5.36 -24.08
CA ALA A 363 -2.99 -6.03 -22.87
C ALA A 363 -4.52 -6.00 -22.79
N SER A 364 -5.12 -7.06 -22.27
CA SER A 364 -6.55 -7.05 -21.96
C SER A 364 -6.81 -6.67 -20.49
N ILE A 365 -7.95 -6.00 -20.24
CA ILE A 365 -8.39 -5.74 -18.85
C ILE A 365 -8.50 -7.05 -18.05
N ALA A 366 -8.97 -8.13 -18.69
CA ALA A 366 -9.09 -9.44 -18.05
C ALA A 366 -7.72 -9.98 -17.60
N GLU A 367 -6.69 -9.81 -18.39
CA GLU A 367 -5.32 -10.18 -18.03
C GLU A 367 -4.81 -9.38 -16.83
N LEU A 368 -4.96 -8.05 -16.87
CA LEU A 368 -4.58 -7.18 -15.76
C LEU A 368 -5.37 -7.50 -14.50
N PHE A 369 -6.68 -7.79 -14.63
CA PHE A 369 -7.49 -8.22 -13.50
C PHE A 369 -6.97 -9.52 -12.88
N VAL A 370 -6.64 -10.53 -13.69
CA VAL A 370 -6.10 -11.79 -13.19
C VAL A 370 -4.75 -11.57 -12.50
N LYS A 371 -3.88 -10.74 -13.06
CA LYS A 371 -2.56 -10.45 -12.48
C LYS A 371 -2.65 -9.69 -11.15
N LEU A 372 -3.51 -8.68 -11.05
CA LEU A 372 -3.54 -7.75 -9.92
C LEU A 372 -4.64 -8.03 -8.89
N PHE A 373 -5.81 -8.50 -9.34
CA PHE A 373 -7.02 -8.51 -8.54
C PHE A 373 -7.63 -9.89 -8.30
N LEU A 374 -7.19 -10.96 -8.98
CA LEU A 374 -7.80 -12.29 -8.82
C LEU A 374 -7.71 -12.76 -7.36
N VAL A 375 -6.51 -12.76 -6.77
CA VAL A 375 -6.32 -13.25 -5.39
C VAL A 375 -7.07 -12.38 -4.39
N PRO A 376 -6.95 -11.03 -4.41
CA PRO A 376 -7.79 -10.14 -3.62
C PRO A 376 -9.28 -10.39 -3.76
N SER A 377 -9.79 -10.58 -4.98
CA SER A 377 -11.21 -10.82 -5.23
C SER A 377 -11.72 -12.11 -4.60
N VAL A 378 -10.91 -13.17 -4.61
CA VAL A 378 -11.23 -14.42 -3.91
C VAL A 378 -11.38 -14.16 -2.40
N TYR A 379 -10.49 -13.38 -1.80
CA TYR A 379 -10.59 -13.03 -0.38
C TYR A 379 -11.79 -12.13 -0.06
N ILE A 380 -12.14 -11.19 -0.93
CA ILE A 380 -13.37 -10.39 -0.79
C ILE A 380 -14.60 -11.30 -0.81
N ALA A 381 -14.67 -12.22 -1.77
CA ALA A 381 -15.80 -13.17 -1.88
C ALA A 381 -15.88 -14.07 -0.64
N LEU A 382 -14.76 -14.63 -0.17
CA LEU A 382 -14.72 -15.44 1.04
C LEU A 382 -15.10 -14.63 2.29
N GLY A 383 -14.61 -13.42 2.41
CA GLY A 383 -14.95 -12.51 3.52
C GLY A 383 -16.43 -12.16 3.54
N PHE A 384 -17.01 -11.87 2.37
CA PHE A 384 -18.44 -11.61 2.23
C PHE A 384 -19.29 -12.84 2.58
N LEU A 385 -18.92 -14.02 2.09
CA LEU A 385 -19.59 -15.27 2.45
C LEU A 385 -19.50 -15.56 3.95
N MET A 386 -18.35 -15.28 4.58
CA MET A 386 -18.19 -15.43 6.03
C MET A 386 -19.10 -14.46 6.80
N PHE A 387 -19.21 -13.22 6.37
CA PHE A 387 -20.11 -12.23 6.95
C PHE A 387 -21.58 -12.68 6.84
N VAL A 388 -22.04 -13.06 5.64
CA VAL A 388 -23.41 -13.55 5.40
C VAL A 388 -23.69 -14.80 6.23
N TYR A 389 -22.76 -15.76 6.29
CA TYR A 389 -22.88 -16.96 7.12
C TYR A 389 -23.04 -16.60 8.61
N THR A 390 -22.23 -15.68 9.10
CA THR A 390 -22.25 -15.25 10.51
C THR A 390 -23.59 -14.56 10.83
N LEU A 391 -24.05 -13.69 9.94
CA LEU A 391 -25.33 -12.99 10.08
C LEU A 391 -26.51 -13.98 10.08
N TRP A 392 -26.53 -14.92 9.14
CA TRP A 392 -27.55 -15.97 9.05
C TRP A 392 -27.60 -16.83 10.33
N ARG A 393 -26.43 -17.23 10.85
CA ARG A 393 -26.34 -17.97 12.11
C ARG A 393 -26.83 -17.15 13.29
N SER A 394 -26.53 -15.86 13.35
CA SER A 394 -27.01 -14.99 14.43
C SER A 394 -28.55 -14.93 14.47
N PHE A 395 -29.22 -14.92 13.31
CA PHE A 395 -30.67 -14.99 13.25
C PHE A 395 -31.25 -16.35 13.69
N GLN A 396 -30.59 -17.47 13.35
CA GLN A 396 -31.04 -18.80 13.77
C GLN A 396 -30.87 -19.05 15.28
N ASP A 397 -29.77 -18.56 15.86
CA ASP A 397 -29.45 -18.76 17.26
C ASP A 397 -30.28 -17.84 18.18
N ALA A 398 -30.82 -16.72 17.68
CA ALA A 398 -31.79 -15.88 18.39
C ALA A 398 -33.08 -16.65 18.75
N ASP A 399 -33.44 -17.64 17.94
CA ASP A 399 -34.62 -18.52 18.17
C ASP A 399 -34.32 -19.71 19.13
N LYS A 400 -33.02 -19.99 19.38
CA LYS A 400 -32.56 -21.14 20.18
C LYS A 400 -31.55 -20.71 21.25
N ARG A 401 -32.01 -20.06 22.32
CA ARG A 401 -31.16 -19.52 23.41
C ARG A 401 -30.29 -20.53 24.16
N HIS A 402 -30.26 -21.83 23.81
CA HIS A 402 -29.65 -22.86 24.65
C HIS A 402 -28.71 -23.89 24.00
N LEU A 403 -28.42 -23.83 22.69
CA LEU A 403 -27.74 -24.97 22.05
C LEU A 403 -26.79 -24.60 20.89
N SER A 404 -25.68 -23.90 21.12
CA SER A 404 -24.49 -24.13 20.27
C SER A 404 -23.22 -23.50 20.84
N ALA A 405 -22.40 -24.35 21.47
CA ALA A 405 -21.08 -24.03 22.01
C ALA A 405 -19.97 -23.92 20.94
N ASP A 406 -20.32 -23.98 19.64
CA ASP A 406 -19.34 -24.25 18.58
C ASP A 406 -18.61 -23.02 17.99
N VAL A 407 -19.05 -21.82 18.26
CA VAL A 407 -18.32 -20.59 17.84
C VAL A 407 -18.39 -19.57 18.97
N ASP A 408 -17.25 -19.07 19.40
CA ASP A 408 -17.14 -18.01 20.39
C ASP A 408 -18.06 -16.82 20.00
N PRO A 409 -19.07 -16.46 20.84
CA PRO A 409 -20.04 -15.39 20.54
C PRO A 409 -19.34 -14.05 20.23
N LEU A 410 -18.21 -13.79 20.88
CA LEU A 410 -17.41 -12.59 20.70
C LEU A 410 -16.79 -12.50 19.29
N SER A 411 -16.32 -13.63 18.75
CA SER A 411 -15.80 -13.69 17.37
C SER A 411 -16.88 -13.41 16.33
N ARG A 412 -18.12 -13.86 16.60
CA ARG A 412 -19.27 -13.56 15.72
C ARG A 412 -19.58 -12.07 15.69
N SER A 413 -19.61 -11.43 16.83
CA SER A 413 -19.90 -10.00 16.92
C SER A 413 -18.87 -9.15 16.19
N VAL A 414 -17.58 -9.46 16.32
CA VAL A 414 -16.52 -8.72 15.63
C VAL A 414 -16.58 -8.94 14.12
N VAL A 415 -16.84 -10.17 13.64
CA VAL A 415 -17.05 -10.45 12.22
C VAL A 415 -18.24 -9.66 11.67
N THR A 416 -19.33 -9.60 12.44
CA THR A 416 -20.53 -8.82 12.08
C THR A 416 -20.20 -7.33 11.99
N TYR A 417 -19.47 -6.77 12.93
CA TYR A 417 -19.04 -5.38 12.90
C TYR A 417 -18.19 -5.05 11.69
N PHE A 418 -17.20 -5.87 11.39
CA PHE A 418 -16.34 -5.65 10.22
C PHE A 418 -17.10 -5.79 8.90
N GLY A 419 -18.06 -6.71 8.83
CA GLY A 419 -18.93 -6.86 7.67
C GLY A 419 -19.80 -5.62 7.45
N TYR A 420 -20.46 -5.11 8.49
CA TYR A 420 -21.25 -3.88 8.38
C TYR A 420 -20.38 -2.66 8.06
N ALA A 421 -19.20 -2.53 8.65
CA ALA A 421 -18.28 -1.45 8.31
C ALA A 421 -17.88 -1.48 6.84
N GLY A 422 -17.61 -2.66 6.29
CA GLY A 422 -17.38 -2.86 4.86
C GLY A 422 -18.57 -2.45 3.99
N LEU A 423 -19.79 -2.80 4.42
CA LEU A 423 -21.02 -2.41 3.71
C LEU A 423 -21.26 -0.89 3.75
N VAL A 424 -20.99 -0.21 4.87
CA VAL A 424 -21.14 1.25 4.99
C VAL A 424 -20.10 1.98 4.12
N LEU A 425 -18.90 1.43 3.94
CA LEU A 425 -17.89 1.97 3.04
C LEU A 425 -18.20 1.71 1.56
N GLY A 426 -19.06 0.73 1.25
CA GLY A 426 -19.46 0.39 -0.11
C GLY A 426 -20.03 1.57 -0.91
N PRO A 427 -21.03 2.33 -0.40
CA PRO A 427 -21.54 3.52 -1.07
C PRO A 427 -20.45 4.57 -1.39
N PHE A 428 -19.49 4.79 -0.49
CA PHE A 428 -18.36 5.70 -0.77
C PHE A 428 -17.47 5.16 -1.89
N PHE A 429 -17.23 3.86 -1.92
CA PHE A 429 -16.53 3.23 -3.04
C PHE A 429 -17.28 3.45 -4.35
N ILE A 430 -18.59 3.20 -4.39
CA ILE A 430 -19.43 3.37 -5.58
C ILE A 430 -19.45 4.84 -6.02
N ALA A 431 -19.63 5.78 -5.10
CA ALA A 431 -19.66 7.20 -5.41
C ALA A 431 -18.35 7.68 -6.05
N HIS A 432 -17.20 7.23 -5.54
CA HIS A 432 -15.91 7.56 -6.15
C HIS A 432 -15.67 6.82 -7.46
N PHE A 433 -16.19 5.61 -7.63
CA PHE A 433 -16.09 4.84 -8.87
C PHE A 433 -16.89 5.48 -10.01
N MET A 434 -18.06 6.03 -9.70
CA MET A 434 -18.95 6.67 -10.67
C MET A 434 -18.66 8.16 -10.89
N GLY A 435 -17.88 8.79 -10.04
CA GLY A 435 -17.63 10.22 -10.10
C GLY A 435 -16.32 10.59 -10.83
N PRO A 436 -16.11 11.88 -11.11
CA PRO A 436 -14.93 12.38 -11.84
C PRO A 436 -13.60 12.21 -11.08
N ILE A 437 -13.64 11.79 -9.80
CA ILE A 437 -12.45 11.50 -8.98
C ILE A 437 -12.16 10.01 -8.99
N SER A 438 -12.17 9.43 -10.13
CA SER A 438 -12.18 7.99 -10.39
C SER A 438 -11.00 7.18 -9.87
N HIS A 439 -9.85 7.79 -9.55
CA HIS A 439 -8.72 7.07 -8.95
C HIS A 439 -8.84 6.90 -7.42
N LEU A 440 -9.71 7.65 -6.75
CA LEU A 440 -9.88 7.58 -5.30
C LEU A 440 -10.62 6.32 -4.83
N PHE A 441 -11.41 5.67 -5.69
CA PHE A 441 -12.10 4.44 -5.30
C PHE A 441 -11.13 3.30 -4.93
N PHE A 442 -9.95 3.23 -5.57
CA PHE A 442 -8.92 2.27 -5.19
C PHE A 442 -8.39 2.44 -3.76
N ARG A 443 -8.53 3.64 -3.19
CA ARG A 443 -8.18 3.88 -1.78
C ARG A 443 -9.18 3.24 -0.83
N HIS A 444 -10.48 3.32 -1.11
CA HIS A 444 -11.49 2.59 -0.34
C HIS A 444 -11.36 1.08 -0.51
N TYR A 445 -11.03 0.62 -1.73
CA TYR A 445 -10.71 -0.78 -2.00
C TYR A 445 -9.55 -1.27 -1.12
N GLY A 446 -8.43 -0.54 -1.07
CA GLY A 446 -7.27 -0.88 -0.23
C GLY A 446 -7.63 -0.99 1.26
N PHE A 447 -8.47 -0.07 1.77
CA PHE A 447 -8.96 -0.12 3.14
C PHE A 447 -9.86 -1.34 3.39
N GLY A 448 -10.78 -1.63 2.48
CA GLY A 448 -11.67 -2.80 2.55
C GLY A 448 -10.92 -4.13 2.53
N MET A 449 -9.78 -4.19 1.84
CA MET A 449 -8.94 -5.38 1.77
C MET A 449 -8.43 -5.85 3.16
N MET A 450 -8.23 -4.95 4.11
CA MET A 450 -7.83 -5.32 5.47
C MET A 450 -8.87 -6.22 6.15
N PHE A 451 -10.14 -5.90 5.98
CA PHE A 451 -11.25 -6.73 6.47
C PHE A 451 -11.37 -8.02 5.68
N ALA A 452 -11.26 -7.93 4.35
CA ALA A 452 -11.34 -9.09 3.47
C ALA A 452 -10.28 -10.16 3.80
N ILE A 453 -9.05 -9.76 4.14
CA ILE A 453 -7.98 -10.68 4.54
C ILE A 453 -8.36 -11.43 5.82
N VAL A 454 -8.82 -10.72 6.85
CA VAL A 454 -9.14 -11.31 8.14
C VAL A 454 -10.39 -12.18 8.05
N LEU A 455 -11.45 -11.68 7.39
CA LEU A 455 -12.70 -12.43 7.21
C LEU A 455 -12.52 -13.61 6.25
N GLY A 456 -11.73 -13.45 5.19
CA GLY A 456 -11.39 -14.52 4.26
C GLY A 456 -10.58 -15.63 4.94
N ALA A 457 -9.63 -15.27 5.80
CA ALA A 457 -8.90 -16.24 6.62
C ALA A 457 -9.85 -16.99 7.57
N ALA A 458 -10.83 -16.31 8.18
CA ALA A 458 -11.85 -16.93 9.01
C ALA A 458 -12.76 -17.88 8.19
N ALA A 459 -13.11 -17.51 6.96
CA ALA A 459 -13.85 -18.38 6.04
C ALA A 459 -13.08 -19.66 5.70
N ILE A 460 -11.80 -19.52 5.34
CA ILE A 460 -10.92 -20.68 5.04
C ILE A 460 -10.81 -21.59 6.25
N HIS A 461 -10.61 -21.04 7.45
CA HIS A 461 -10.60 -21.82 8.68
C HIS A 461 -11.91 -22.57 8.89
N ARG A 462 -13.06 -21.91 8.72
CA ARG A 462 -14.38 -22.52 8.89
C ARG A 462 -14.65 -23.64 7.88
N ILE A 463 -14.28 -23.45 6.62
CA ILE A 463 -14.33 -24.47 5.58
C ILE A 463 -13.51 -25.70 6.03
N GLY A 464 -12.31 -25.48 6.56
CA GLY A 464 -11.45 -26.55 7.08
C GLY A 464 -12.06 -27.34 8.22
N VAL A 465 -12.82 -26.69 9.11
CA VAL A 465 -13.52 -27.36 10.24
C VAL A 465 -14.72 -28.18 9.77
N VAL A 466 -15.41 -27.75 8.71
CA VAL A 466 -16.64 -28.42 8.22
C VAL A 466 -16.34 -29.62 7.32
N ILE A 467 -15.21 -29.60 6.61
CA ILE A 467 -14.84 -30.70 5.71
C ILE A 467 -14.45 -31.95 6.49
N PRO A 468 -15.04 -33.14 6.21
CA PRO A 468 -14.66 -34.40 6.87
C PRO A 468 -13.16 -34.71 6.75
N GLU A 469 -12.56 -35.29 7.78
CA GLU A 469 -11.11 -35.57 7.83
C GLU A 469 -10.58 -36.37 6.61
N GLY A 470 -11.35 -37.33 6.10
CA GLY A 470 -10.98 -38.13 4.94
C GLY A 470 -10.80 -37.28 3.68
N TRP A 471 -11.74 -36.36 3.43
CA TRP A 471 -11.69 -35.41 2.32
C TRP A 471 -10.59 -34.36 2.53
N MET A 472 -10.36 -33.95 3.77
CA MET A 472 -9.31 -33.02 4.13
C MET A 472 -7.92 -33.57 3.78
N LYS A 473 -7.67 -34.86 4.03
CA LYS A 473 -6.40 -35.51 3.68
C LYS A 473 -6.15 -35.47 2.17
N ALA A 474 -7.18 -35.69 1.35
CA ALA A 474 -7.10 -35.64 -0.11
C ALA A 474 -6.99 -34.19 -0.64
N ALA A 475 -7.61 -33.22 0.02
CA ALA A 475 -7.62 -31.82 -0.38
C ALA A 475 -6.32 -31.07 -0.05
N LYS A 476 -5.55 -31.51 0.95
CA LYS A 476 -4.31 -30.84 1.39
C LYS A 476 -3.30 -30.56 0.26
N PRO A 477 -2.93 -31.51 -0.60
CA PRO A 477 -1.97 -31.22 -1.69
C PRO A 477 -2.54 -30.23 -2.72
N LEU A 478 -3.82 -30.29 -3.00
CA LEU A 478 -4.49 -29.31 -3.88
C LEU A 478 -4.47 -27.92 -3.23
N ALA A 479 -4.83 -27.82 -1.95
CA ALA A 479 -4.79 -26.55 -1.22
C ALA A 479 -3.39 -25.95 -1.19
N LEU A 480 -2.35 -26.78 -1.00
CA LEU A 480 -0.96 -26.34 -1.04
C LEU A 480 -0.57 -25.84 -2.44
N GLY A 481 -1.01 -26.52 -3.49
CA GLY A 481 -0.79 -26.08 -4.87
C GLY A 481 -1.47 -24.75 -5.18
N LEU A 482 -2.73 -24.59 -4.78
CA LEU A 482 -3.47 -23.32 -4.92
C LEU A 482 -2.81 -22.19 -4.12
N LEU A 483 -2.36 -22.48 -2.90
CA LEU A 483 -1.62 -21.53 -2.06
C LEU A 483 -0.33 -21.09 -2.76
N ALA A 484 0.44 -22.02 -3.33
CA ALA A 484 1.68 -21.69 -4.04
C ALA A 484 1.42 -20.82 -5.28
N VAL A 485 0.38 -21.14 -6.06
CA VAL A 485 -0.02 -20.33 -7.23
C VAL A 485 -0.48 -18.94 -6.79
N ALA A 486 -1.34 -18.83 -5.77
CA ALA A 486 -1.81 -17.56 -5.27
C ALA A 486 -0.67 -16.69 -4.72
N LEU A 487 0.27 -17.30 -3.99
CA LEU A 487 1.46 -16.62 -3.49
C LEU A 487 2.37 -16.14 -4.64
N ALA A 488 2.58 -16.98 -5.66
CA ALA A 488 3.37 -16.59 -6.83
C ALA A 488 2.73 -15.42 -7.59
N LEU A 489 1.42 -15.47 -7.86
CA LEU A 489 0.69 -14.38 -8.51
C LEU A 489 0.81 -13.08 -7.71
N SER A 490 0.64 -13.15 -6.40
CA SER A 490 0.73 -11.97 -5.53
C SER A 490 2.14 -11.39 -5.45
N LEU A 491 3.17 -12.24 -5.34
CA LEU A 491 4.55 -11.79 -5.24
C LEU A 491 5.07 -11.16 -6.54
N LEU A 492 4.59 -11.59 -7.71
CA LEU A 492 4.95 -11.02 -9.01
C LEU A 492 4.38 -9.61 -9.24
N THR A 493 3.48 -9.15 -8.38
CA THR A 493 2.84 -7.82 -8.48
C THR A 493 3.14 -6.90 -7.29
N VAL A 494 4.02 -7.33 -6.38
CA VAL A 494 4.48 -6.49 -5.24
C VAL A 494 5.20 -5.25 -5.73
N PHE A 495 6.00 -5.37 -6.78
CA PHE A 495 6.68 -4.28 -7.44
C PHE A 495 6.14 -4.11 -8.86
N THR A 496 6.16 -2.87 -9.35
CA THR A 496 5.91 -2.62 -10.77
C THR A 496 7.02 -3.24 -11.63
N SER A 497 6.62 -3.78 -12.76
CA SER A 497 7.53 -4.41 -13.71
C SER A 497 6.85 -4.58 -15.09
N PRO A 498 7.57 -4.90 -16.15
CA PRO A 498 6.99 -5.21 -17.47
C PRO A 498 5.94 -6.33 -17.44
N TYR A 499 5.93 -7.18 -16.39
CA TYR A 499 4.88 -8.20 -16.20
C TYR A 499 3.47 -7.61 -16.11
N ILE A 500 3.34 -6.40 -15.53
CA ILE A 500 2.07 -5.66 -15.44
C ILE A 500 2.09 -4.41 -16.33
N TYR A 501 2.87 -4.44 -17.42
CA TYR A 501 2.99 -3.33 -18.36
C TYR A 501 3.38 -2.01 -17.70
N ASN A 502 4.29 -2.07 -16.74
CA ASN A 502 4.82 -0.87 -16.06
C ASN A 502 6.32 -1.07 -15.77
N ALA A 503 7.05 0.01 -15.71
CA ALA A 503 8.45 -0.02 -15.28
C ALA A 503 8.54 0.09 -13.75
N THR A 504 9.64 -0.38 -13.18
CA THR A 504 9.90 -0.23 -11.74
C THR A 504 9.94 1.25 -11.33
N HIS A 505 9.66 1.52 -10.07
CA HIS A 505 9.80 2.84 -9.45
C HIS A 505 11.24 3.16 -9.02
N HIS A 506 12.23 2.40 -9.50
CA HIS A 506 13.63 2.65 -9.23
C HIS A 506 14.06 4.03 -9.78
N VAL A 507 14.72 4.81 -8.95
CA VAL A 507 15.38 6.08 -9.30
C VAL A 507 16.86 5.90 -8.95
N ASN A 508 17.72 5.90 -9.97
CA ASN A 508 19.15 5.65 -9.82
C ASN A 508 19.96 6.94 -9.63
N ASP A 509 21.24 6.80 -9.31
CA ASP A 509 22.14 7.94 -9.09
C ASP A 509 22.23 8.82 -10.34
N GLN A 510 22.36 8.24 -11.53
CA GLN A 510 22.48 9.04 -12.77
C GLN A 510 21.29 9.96 -13.01
N HIS A 511 20.06 9.52 -12.63
CA HIS A 511 18.87 10.32 -12.75
C HIS A 511 18.90 11.51 -11.76
N ILE A 512 19.15 11.23 -10.48
CA ILE A 512 19.19 12.26 -9.44
C ILE A 512 20.32 13.27 -9.72
N ASP A 513 21.54 12.79 -9.91
CA ASP A 513 22.73 13.64 -10.11
C ASP A 513 22.64 14.41 -11.43
N GLY A 514 22.01 13.80 -12.47
CA GLY A 514 21.76 14.45 -13.76
C GLY A 514 20.82 15.64 -13.61
N PHE A 515 19.69 15.46 -12.95
CA PHE A 515 18.74 16.56 -12.70
C PHE A 515 19.31 17.60 -11.74
N ASP A 516 20.00 17.20 -10.67
CA ASP A 516 20.60 18.11 -9.70
C ASP A 516 21.59 19.07 -10.37
N THR A 517 22.53 18.54 -11.14
CA THR A 517 23.49 19.32 -11.92
C THR A 517 22.79 20.22 -12.96
N ALA A 518 21.80 19.70 -13.68
CA ALA A 518 21.09 20.46 -14.69
C ALA A 518 20.28 21.61 -14.08
N ILE A 519 19.65 21.39 -12.93
CA ILE A 519 18.87 22.38 -12.18
C ILE A 519 19.80 23.46 -11.61
N GLU A 520 20.95 23.09 -11.07
CA GLU A 520 21.92 24.03 -10.50
C GLU A 520 22.47 25.01 -11.54
N HIS A 521 22.68 24.53 -12.78
CA HIS A 521 23.31 25.32 -13.84
C HIS A 521 22.32 25.88 -14.89
N ARG A 522 21.01 25.75 -14.66
CA ARG A 522 19.98 26.21 -15.60
C ARG A 522 19.95 27.72 -15.76
N ALA A 523 19.56 28.19 -16.93
CA ALA A 523 19.05 29.54 -17.09
C ALA A 523 17.61 29.62 -16.57
N GLU A 524 17.30 30.62 -15.72
CA GLU A 524 16.02 30.68 -14.99
C GLU A 524 14.81 31.01 -15.88
N ASP A 525 15.04 31.63 -17.04
CA ASP A 525 14.03 32.05 -18.00
C ASP A 525 13.67 30.99 -19.06
N ILE A 526 14.38 29.84 -19.04
CA ILE A 526 14.16 28.77 -20.02
C ILE A 526 13.23 27.71 -19.40
N GLN A 527 12.18 27.41 -20.16
CA GLN A 527 11.20 26.39 -19.78
C GLN A 527 11.77 24.97 -19.89
N TRP A 528 11.16 24.06 -19.15
CA TRP A 528 11.50 22.65 -19.17
C TRP A 528 10.34 21.85 -19.76
N SER A 529 10.67 20.88 -20.55
CA SER A 529 9.75 19.88 -21.07
C SER A 529 10.14 18.48 -20.60
N GLY A 530 9.52 17.46 -21.12
CA GLY A 530 9.88 16.06 -20.85
C GLY A 530 9.24 15.12 -21.86
N ILE A 531 9.82 13.92 -22.01
CA ILE A 531 9.34 12.94 -22.98
C ILE A 531 7.92 12.47 -22.66
N ARG A 532 7.64 12.16 -21.39
CA ARG A 532 6.30 11.73 -20.95
C ARG A 532 5.69 12.65 -19.91
N ASN A 533 6.50 13.14 -19.01
CA ASN A 533 6.11 14.08 -17.97
C ASN A 533 7.17 15.15 -17.90
N GLY A 534 6.78 16.40 -17.62
CA GLY A 534 7.74 17.44 -17.28
C GLY A 534 8.45 17.11 -15.96
N PRO A 535 9.61 17.72 -15.68
CA PRO A 535 10.47 17.43 -14.53
C PRO A 535 9.96 18.02 -13.20
N GLY A 536 8.66 18.32 -13.11
CA GLY A 536 8.08 18.97 -11.93
C GLY A 536 8.29 18.24 -10.62
N ARG A 537 8.38 16.91 -10.67
CA ARG A 537 8.61 16.07 -9.47
C ARG A 537 10.06 16.08 -9.06
N GLU A 538 10.97 16.12 -9.99
CA GLU A 538 12.40 16.29 -9.79
C GLU A 538 12.71 17.66 -9.20
N PHE A 539 12.04 18.70 -9.69
CA PHE A 539 12.12 20.04 -9.08
C PHE A 539 11.58 20.05 -7.64
N ASP A 540 10.44 19.40 -7.38
CA ASP A 540 9.92 19.26 -6.01
C ASP A 540 10.91 18.57 -5.08
N ALA A 541 11.68 17.59 -5.58
CA ALA A 541 12.63 16.82 -4.81
C ALA A 541 13.95 17.56 -4.54
N LEU A 542 14.45 18.30 -5.54
CA LEU A 542 15.84 18.77 -5.58
C LEU A 542 15.98 20.28 -5.36
N VAL A 543 14.94 21.09 -5.67
CA VAL A 543 15.03 22.54 -5.49
C VAL A 543 14.59 22.95 -4.10
N PRO A 544 15.48 23.57 -3.28
CA PRO A 544 15.14 24.03 -1.94
C PRO A 544 13.99 25.07 -1.95
N GLY A 545 13.10 24.95 -0.98
CA GLY A 545 11.96 25.87 -0.82
C GLY A 545 10.89 25.74 -1.90
N THR A 546 10.96 24.72 -2.74
CA THR A 546 9.95 24.47 -3.77
C THR A 546 8.74 23.80 -3.16
N VAL A 547 7.72 24.57 -2.85
CA VAL A 547 6.37 24.04 -2.72
C VAL A 547 5.79 24.03 -4.13
N ARG A 548 5.25 22.90 -4.56
CA ARG A 548 4.67 22.63 -5.89
C ARG A 548 3.77 23.74 -6.45
N GLN A 549 3.23 24.58 -5.58
CA GLN A 549 2.34 25.69 -5.91
C GLN A 549 3.06 26.98 -6.37
N ASN A 550 4.38 27.09 -6.18
CA ASN A 550 5.07 28.37 -6.30
C ASN A 550 5.89 28.55 -7.58
N ARG A 551 5.98 27.55 -8.47
CA ARG A 551 6.73 27.67 -9.75
C ARG A 551 6.04 27.03 -10.96
N PRO A 552 4.78 27.39 -11.29
CA PRO A 552 4.17 26.92 -12.53
C PRO A 552 4.85 27.49 -13.78
N ASP A 553 5.60 28.59 -13.64
CA ASP A 553 6.09 29.36 -14.77
C ASP A 553 7.41 28.85 -15.37
N VAL A 554 8.20 28.11 -14.59
CA VAL A 554 9.51 27.59 -15.01
C VAL A 554 9.43 26.15 -15.50
N ILE A 555 8.48 25.39 -14.97
CA ILE A 555 8.24 24.01 -15.34
C ILE A 555 7.12 24.05 -16.37
N GLY A 556 7.47 24.11 -17.64
CA GLY A 556 6.50 24.04 -18.73
C GLY A 556 5.49 22.92 -18.43
N GLY A 557 4.22 23.20 -18.60
CA GLY A 557 3.13 22.29 -18.26
C GLY A 557 3.48 20.90 -18.79
N ALA A 558 3.16 19.86 -18.00
CA ALA A 558 3.45 18.48 -18.36
C ALA A 558 2.77 18.13 -19.70
N SER A 559 3.36 18.56 -20.79
CA SER A 559 2.91 18.25 -22.12
C SER A 559 3.25 16.79 -22.37
N THR A 560 2.22 15.99 -22.43
CA THR A 560 2.33 14.61 -22.89
C THR A 560 2.41 14.63 -24.40
N TYR A 561 3.60 14.73 -24.95
CA TYR A 561 3.80 14.66 -26.40
C TYR A 561 3.54 13.24 -26.91
N ASN A 562 2.93 13.13 -28.07
CA ASN A 562 3.02 11.94 -28.91
C ASN A 562 4.26 12.03 -29.82
N GLU A 563 4.56 10.98 -30.58
CA GLU A 563 5.76 10.95 -31.44
C GLU A 563 5.77 12.08 -32.47
N SER A 564 4.64 12.39 -33.09
CA SER A 564 4.52 13.47 -34.07
C SER A 564 4.68 14.86 -33.45
N GLU A 565 4.18 15.04 -32.24
CA GLU A 565 4.35 16.30 -31.49
C GLU A 565 5.81 16.48 -31.05
N LEU A 566 6.45 15.41 -30.56
CA LEU A 566 7.88 15.46 -30.23
C LEU A 566 8.72 15.75 -31.48
N GLN A 567 8.45 15.13 -32.61
CA GLN A 567 9.15 15.40 -33.87
C GLN A 567 8.92 16.83 -34.33
N SER A 568 7.70 17.36 -34.19
CA SER A 568 7.39 18.77 -34.49
C SER A 568 8.21 19.70 -33.59
N LEU A 569 8.26 19.43 -32.31
CA LEU A 569 9.06 20.17 -31.34
C LEU A 569 10.56 20.16 -31.71
N LEU A 570 11.12 18.98 -31.96
CA LEU A 570 12.52 18.78 -32.28
C LEU A 570 12.91 19.33 -33.67
N SER A 571 11.95 19.42 -34.60
CA SER A 571 12.19 20.03 -35.92
C SER A 571 12.24 21.59 -35.90
N GLY A 572 12.06 22.20 -34.72
CA GLY A 572 12.08 23.65 -34.57
C GLY A 572 10.78 24.31 -35.01
N ALA A 573 9.66 23.58 -35.08
CA ALA A 573 8.34 24.11 -35.32
C ALA A 573 7.77 24.87 -34.11
N SER A 574 8.38 24.72 -32.92
CA SER A 574 8.07 25.51 -31.74
C SER A 574 8.91 26.78 -31.74
N ASP A 575 8.26 27.91 -31.48
CA ASP A 575 8.95 29.20 -31.34
C ASP A 575 9.63 29.36 -29.95
N GLU A 576 9.51 28.37 -29.09
CA GLU A 576 10.01 28.42 -27.72
C GLU A 576 11.34 27.67 -27.55
N VAL A 577 12.21 28.29 -26.76
CA VAL A 577 13.47 27.66 -26.31
C VAL A 577 13.18 26.83 -25.05
N MET A 578 13.69 25.61 -24.99
CA MET A 578 13.44 24.76 -23.83
C MET A 578 14.57 23.76 -23.50
N TYR A 579 14.60 23.34 -22.27
CA TYR A 579 15.37 22.17 -21.84
C TYR A 579 14.53 20.91 -21.98
N LEU A 580 15.12 19.87 -22.59
CA LEU A 580 14.51 18.53 -22.73
C LEU A 580 15.42 17.49 -22.05
N PRO A 581 15.14 17.10 -20.80
CA PRO A 581 15.83 15.98 -20.16
C PRO A 581 15.33 14.65 -20.69
N VAL A 582 16.23 13.74 -20.92
CA VAL A 582 15.98 12.35 -21.35
C VAL A 582 16.81 11.43 -20.46
N SER A 583 16.17 10.64 -19.63
CA SER A 583 16.84 9.69 -18.78
C SER A 583 16.72 8.25 -19.31
N GLN A 584 17.63 7.37 -18.90
CA GLN A 584 17.51 5.94 -19.17
C GLN A 584 16.18 5.37 -18.64
N ILE A 585 15.66 5.96 -17.56
CA ILE A 585 14.33 5.63 -17.01
C ILE A 585 13.24 5.85 -18.06
N ASP A 586 13.27 6.99 -18.77
CA ASP A 586 12.26 7.32 -19.78
C ASP A 586 12.36 6.39 -20.98
N VAL A 587 13.59 6.11 -21.44
CA VAL A 587 13.84 5.22 -22.58
C VAL A 587 13.38 3.80 -22.28
N ASP A 588 13.88 3.19 -21.21
CA ASP A 588 13.55 1.80 -20.86
C ASP A 588 12.07 1.61 -20.52
N ARG A 589 11.47 2.63 -19.90
CA ARG A 589 10.04 2.64 -19.62
C ARG A 589 9.22 2.63 -20.90
N GLU A 590 9.59 3.42 -21.90
CA GLU A 590 8.89 3.50 -23.17
C GLU A 590 9.10 2.24 -24.00
N VAL A 591 10.35 1.83 -24.18
CA VAL A 591 10.71 0.74 -25.09
C VAL A 591 10.37 -0.63 -24.48
N ILE A 592 10.72 -0.87 -23.20
CA ILE A 592 10.61 -2.20 -22.60
C ILE A 592 9.24 -2.39 -21.90
N ALA A 593 8.82 -1.41 -21.07
CA ALA A 593 7.62 -1.59 -20.28
C ALA A 593 6.35 -1.28 -21.06
N TYR A 594 6.35 -0.21 -21.86
CA TYR A 594 5.20 0.24 -22.63
C TYR A 594 5.23 -0.17 -24.10
N ARG A 595 6.26 -0.92 -24.53
CA ARG A 595 6.34 -1.49 -25.88
C ARG A 595 6.20 -0.44 -27.00
N GLU A 596 6.87 0.68 -26.85
CA GLU A 596 6.89 1.77 -27.85
C GLU A 596 5.51 2.38 -28.17
N VAL A 597 4.64 2.51 -27.16
CA VAL A 597 3.29 3.07 -27.35
C VAL A 597 3.30 4.50 -27.85
N ARG A 598 4.24 5.33 -27.40
CA ARG A 598 4.31 6.75 -27.78
C ARG A 598 5.50 7.07 -28.64
N TYR A 599 6.61 6.40 -28.40
CA TYR A 599 7.89 6.67 -29.07
C TYR A 599 8.58 5.37 -29.43
N SER A 600 9.08 5.28 -30.67
CA SER A 600 9.97 4.21 -31.05
C SER A 600 11.36 4.40 -30.44
N GLU A 601 12.08 3.32 -30.19
CA GLU A 601 13.48 3.37 -29.74
C GLU A 601 14.35 4.19 -30.69
N GLU A 602 14.10 4.06 -32.01
CA GLU A 602 14.81 4.81 -33.04
C GLU A 602 14.57 6.33 -32.92
N SER A 603 13.31 6.74 -32.66
CA SER A 603 12.92 8.14 -32.45
C SER A 603 13.66 8.74 -31.25
N LEU A 604 13.69 8.02 -30.12
CA LEU A 604 14.37 8.46 -28.91
C LEU A 604 15.88 8.57 -29.10
N ARG A 605 16.50 7.65 -29.82
CA ARG A 605 17.94 7.69 -30.11
C ARG A 605 18.35 8.84 -31.04
N ARG A 606 17.43 9.31 -31.88
CA ARG A 606 17.68 10.39 -32.84
C ARG A 606 17.45 11.78 -32.29
N ILE A 607 17.03 11.95 -31.03
CA ILE A 607 16.77 13.27 -30.45
C ILE A 607 17.97 14.20 -30.65
N GLY A 608 19.14 13.80 -30.23
CA GLY A 608 20.37 14.60 -30.31
C GLY A 608 20.91 14.82 -31.73
N ALA A 609 20.36 14.15 -32.75
CA ALA A 609 20.75 14.34 -34.15
C ALA A 609 19.84 15.33 -34.90
N GLN A 610 18.80 15.85 -34.26
CA GLN A 610 17.86 16.75 -34.87
C GLN A 610 18.44 18.18 -34.98
N PRO A 611 18.18 18.91 -36.09
CA PRO A 611 18.61 20.30 -36.21
C PRO A 611 17.98 21.19 -35.14
N GLY A 612 18.78 22.02 -34.46
CA GLY A 612 18.31 22.91 -33.39
C GLY A 612 18.24 22.21 -32.01
N VAL A 613 18.68 20.95 -31.93
CA VAL A 613 18.81 20.23 -30.67
C VAL A 613 20.28 20.12 -30.28
N HIS A 614 20.63 20.71 -29.15
CA HIS A 614 22.01 20.76 -28.65
C HIS A 614 22.15 19.91 -27.42
N HIS A 615 23.04 18.92 -27.44
CA HIS A 615 23.34 18.10 -26.29
C HIS A 615 24.26 18.86 -25.32
N VAL A 616 23.75 19.24 -24.16
CA VAL A 616 24.43 20.14 -23.23
C VAL A 616 25.00 19.44 -22.00
N GLN A 617 24.46 18.29 -21.63
CA GLN A 617 24.91 17.50 -20.47
C GLN A 617 24.65 16.01 -20.70
N SER A 618 25.56 15.15 -20.24
CA SER A 618 25.38 13.71 -20.14
C SER A 618 26.18 13.12 -18.97
N ASN A 619 25.64 12.10 -18.30
CA ASN A 619 26.33 11.32 -17.30
C ASN A 619 26.23 9.79 -17.55
N GLY A 620 25.81 9.39 -18.77
CA GLY A 620 25.65 8.01 -19.20
C GLY A 620 24.29 7.37 -18.88
N GLY A 621 23.46 7.99 -18.07
CA GLY A 621 22.09 7.55 -17.76
C GLY A 621 21.08 8.69 -17.75
N PHE A 622 21.58 9.91 -18.01
CA PHE A 622 20.78 11.13 -18.13
C PHE A 622 21.43 12.04 -19.17
N ASP A 623 20.64 12.52 -20.12
CA ASP A 623 21.01 13.47 -21.14
C ASP A 623 20.12 14.72 -21.03
N LEU A 624 20.73 15.90 -21.14
CA LEU A 624 20.01 17.16 -21.24
C LEU A 624 20.23 17.77 -22.62
N TYR A 625 19.15 18.07 -23.28
CA TYR A 625 19.14 18.77 -24.56
C TYR A 625 18.60 20.18 -24.40
N TYR A 626 19.24 21.11 -25.10
CA TYR A 626 18.76 22.48 -25.29
C TYR A 626 18.17 22.56 -26.68
N VAL A 627 16.87 22.83 -26.76
CA VAL A 627 16.12 22.88 -28.01
C VAL A 627 15.85 24.34 -28.38
N THR A 628 16.26 24.72 -29.58
CA THR A 628 16.05 26.08 -30.11
C THR A 628 15.10 26.08 -31.31
N PRO A 629 14.31 27.15 -31.50
CA PRO A 629 13.54 27.32 -32.73
C PRO A 629 14.45 27.23 -33.94
N ARG A 630 13.98 26.66 -35.02
CA ARG A 630 14.69 26.68 -36.27
C ARG A 630 14.69 28.12 -36.79
N ALA A 631 15.85 28.73 -36.96
CA ALA A 631 15.95 30.02 -37.64
C ALA A 631 15.24 29.90 -39.00
N ASN A 632 14.12 30.60 -39.17
CA ASN A 632 13.43 30.69 -40.44
C ASN A 632 14.47 31.01 -41.50
N GLY A 633 14.70 30.06 -42.40
CA GLY A 633 15.82 30.08 -43.30
C GLY A 633 15.92 31.40 -44.06
N SER A 634 16.97 32.10 -43.79
CA SER A 634 17.60 32.87 -44.86
C SER A 634 18.02 31.88 -45.91
N ASP A 635 17.22 31.71 -46.92
CA ASP A 635 17.53 30.99 -48.15
C ASP A 635 18.84 31.57 -48.70
N PRO A 636 19.95 30.83 -48.82
CA PRO A 636 21.18 31.35 -49.43
C PRO A 636 21.11 31.24 -50.92
N ALA A 637 19.94 31.43 -51.53
CA ALA A 637 19.76 31.42 -52.97
C ALA A 637 19.36 32.79 -53.50
N GLY A 638 20.28 33.70 -53.52
CA GLY A 638 20.15 35.04 -54.08
C GLY A 638 21.49 35.60 -54.55
N VAL A 639 22.35 34.79 -55.12
CA VAL A 639 23.41 35.28 -56.02
C VAL A 639 22.93 34.97 -57.42
N SER A 640 22.23 35.92 -57.99
CA SER A 640 22.03 36.03 -59.44
C SER A 640 23.11 36.95 -60.01
N ASP A 641 23.76 36.45 -61.00
CA ASP A 641 24.75 37.07 -61.87
C ASP A 641 24.37 38.50 -62.32
#